data_7f397f2b5a13eade96a5afaf7e18f690
#
_entry.id   7f397f2b5a13eade96a5afaf7e18f690
#
_cell.length_a   1.000
_cell.length_b   1.000
_cell.length_c   1.000
_cell.angle_alpha   90.00
_cell.angle_beta   90.00
_cell.angle_gamma   90.00
#
_symmetry.space_group_name_H-M   'P 1'
#
loop_
_entity.id
_entity.type
_entity.pdbx_description
1 polymer ?
#
loop_
_entity_poly.entity_id
_entity_poly.type
_entity_poly.pdbx_seq_one_letter_code
_entity_poly.pdbx_strand_id
1 'polypeptide(L)'
;MNKRVRLRLPAVCLAGIMLLSAVGCGGTTDFSKATDEREIVYEFPKDDIYMNGQKIEGQWGQGKYTGDGEYGIGDPFVLRYNGKYYMYPSSDWGEGKNQGIRVYSSEDIVNWKYEGYAVTGAEADSAYAPEVVYYNGWFFLCESQAGRGHYIYKSKSPTGPFERVTNNFGRNIDGSFWIADDGVLYFLYPTGNTIQISSVNMQTMTPGVESTLTGTLNGWTEGPGFFRRGDYLYMTYAGNNVISDAYRVGYSYQHGSDPTGAFIMPENNLLLLCTDPKGFRGLGHNSNVIGPDLDSWYATYHCLVAQTGPQRRYMVDRLLTDGALVTANGPSAIGSYVPKRPSFEARSSADFQQSGNLLLSSTETEAVFTAEYNFIPAANSVSRFIFGYTDEKNYTYASWDAAAKSLVLAEVSGGNEKEYGRATVDFASDEVLHTVRVEQGAARLLVYFDTMRKLDVEHSGVAGQIGVSGPSEWQYTAFSNDAFGTSDFETVKSVPGLFPATSYLKGENRGFSLRKATVKADGIRQGEREKTYVDTDSDTHALVLDARGDWVKYAIRVTEDSYHGVSARISTASAGARFQLIVDNENVYTFTVPASGLDNGFAQLMLGQIPLTKGNHTLKLRLLQGKMEMTAIRIEPTNPSSLSYENALNEINEKGWSYIGNWKIQNDAHTARPGDTAYAYAGDDRMTDFTLEVEVAMTEEASIYDAGILLRAKNHVLNAGVDESFCGYYLSVRNDQITLSRYQYGAQTLDLMGVSWQKDEYHKIRVVTENNRITVYVDDMDAPVMDVYDDDAFLSGQVGLCTNKAGCSFRNFKLVAEPQR
;
A
#
# COMPACT_ATOMS: atom_id res chain seq x y z
N MET A 1 31.44 -20.22 -4.67
CA MET A 1 32.80 -19.63 -4.44
C MET A 1 32.61 -18.28 -3.82
N ASN A 2 32.65 -18.24 -2.48
CA ASN A 2 32.42 -17.05 -1.71
C ASN A 2 33.62 -16.11 -1.76
N LYS A 3 33.47 -14.92 -2.33
CA LYS A 3 34.44 -13.84 -2.14
C LYS A 3 33.98 -13.00 -0.94
N ARG A 4 34.54 -13.27 0.22
CA ARG A 4 34.54 -12.36 1.36
C ARG A 4 35.53 -11.22 1.05
N VAL A 5 35.03 -10.01 0.93
CA VAL A 5 35.86 -8.81 0.99
C VAL A 5 36.05 -8.50 2.48
N ARG A 6 37.22 -8.83 3.02
CA ARG A 6 37.66 -8.38 4.33
C ARG A 6 38.41 -7.07 4.15
N LEU A 7 37.85 -5.96 4.58
CA LEU A 7 38.61 -4.76 4.89
C LEU A 7 39.28 -4.94 6.24
N ARG A 8 40.61 -4.95 6.26
CA ARG A 8 41.40 -4.94 7.46
C ARG A 8 41.61 -3.49 7.90
N LEU A 9 41.17 -3.16 9.10
CA LEU A 9 41.64 -1.98 9.82
C LEU A 9 42.86 -2.36 10.71
N PRO A 10 43.86 -1.51 10.81
CA PRO A 10 45.01 -1.77 11.70
C PRO A 10 44.67 -1.46 13.15
N ALA A 11 45.04 -2.38 14.02
CA ALA A 11 45.02 -2.17 15.45
C ALA A 11 46.06 -1.14 15.89
N VAL A 12 45.63 -0.12 16.61
CA VAL A 12 46.56 0.76 17.37
C VAL A 12 46.19 0.68 18.85
N CYS A 13 47.26 0.41 19.61
CA CYS A 13 47.24 0.15 21.04
C CYS A 13 46.72 1.28 21.92
N LEU A 14 46.07 0.90 23.01
CA LEU A 14 45.81 1.74 24.17
C LEU A 14 47.08 2.24 24.85
N ALA A 15 47.11 3.52 25.20
CA ALA A 15 47.81 3.99 26.40
C ALA A 15 46.94 5.12 26.99
N GLY A 16 46.50 4.89 28.21
CA GLY A 16 45.70 5.86 28.96
C GLY A 16 46.52 7.02 29.50
N ILE A 17 45.90 8.19 29.63
CA ILE A 17 46.21 9.21 30.65
C ILE A 17 44.90 9.93 30.99
N MET A 18 44.53 9.85 32.28
CA MET A 18 43.55 10.76 32.89
C MET A 18 44.17 12.16 33.00
N LEU A 19 43.42 13.16 32.59
CA LEU A 19 43.55 14.50 33.12
C LEU A 19 42.16 15.17 33.17
N LEU A 20 41.71 15.41 34.40
CA LEU A 20 40.62 16.31 34.68
C LEU A 20 41.08 17.74 34.40
N SER A 21 40.33 18.48 33.64
CA SER A 21 40.18 19.92 33.89
C SER A 21 38.83 20.41 33.38
N ALA A 22 38.16 21.10 34.27
CA ALA A 22 36.83 21.72 34.08
C ALA A 22 36.96 23.01 33.26
N VAL A 23 35.76 23.48 32.79
CA VAL A 23 35.36 24.84 32.43
C VAL A 23 35.42 25.16 30.91
N GLY A 24 34.25 25.38 30.41
CA GLY A 24 34.01 26.53 29.54
C GLY A 24 33.46 26.27 28.15
N CYS A 25 32.26 26.68 28.03
CA CYS A 25 31.60 27.27 26.84
C CYS A 25 31.67 26.56 25.48
N GLY A 26 30.52 26.13 25.00
CA GLY A 26 30.17 26.33 23.61
C GLY A 26 30.89 25.46 22.57
N GLY A 27 31.23 24.21 22.86
CA GLY A 27 31.67 23.28 21.83
C GLY A 27 30.43 22.69 21.13
N THR A 28 30.23 23.00 19.86
CA THR A 28 29.38 22.19 18.99
C THR A 28 30.00 20.79 18.94
N THR A 29 29.37 19.83 19.64
CA THR A 29 29.77 18.43 19.53
C THR A 29 29.51 18.00 18.09
N ASP A 30 30.58 17.72 17.36
CA ASP A 30 30.49 17.20 16.00
C ASP A 30 29.96 15.78 16.04
N PHE A 31 28.64 15.62 15.77
CA PHE A 31 27.99 14.32 15.74
C PHE A 31 28.29 13.53 14.48
N SER A 32 28.98 14.10 13.50
CA SER A 32 29.43 13.36 12.32
C SER A 32 30.42 12.22 12.65
N LYS A 33 31.03 12.30 13.85
CA LYS A 33 32.00 11.30 14.34
C LYS A 33 31.47 10.41 15.46
N ALA A 34 30.18 10.46 15.76
CA ALA A 34 29.59 9.47 16.67
C ALA A 34 29.52 8.14 15.94
N THR A 35 30.54 7.36 16.10
CA THR A 35 30.59 5.98 15.64
C THR A 35 29.51 5.18 16.36
N ASP A 36 28.67 4.52 15.57
CA ASP A 36 27.81 3.46 16.05
C ASP A 36 28.77 2.31 16.42
N GLU A 37 29.02 2.08 17.68
CA GLU A 37 30.04 1.13 18.15
C GLU A 37 29.72 -0.34 17.81
N ARG A 38 28.54 -0.57 17.18
CA ARG A 38 28.11 -1.90 16.74
C ARG A 38 27.56 -1.80 15.34
N GLU A 39 28.40 -2.01 14.36
CA GLU A 39 27.96 -2.21 12.98
C GLU A 39 27.10 -3.48 12.90
N ILE A 40 25.82 -3.32 12.62
CA ILE A 40 24.98 -4.44 12.21
C ILE A 40 25.06 -4.51 10.72
N VAL A 41 25.72 -5.53 10.25
CA VAL A 41 25.64 -5.94 8.86
C VAL A 41 24.25 -6.56 8.67
N TYR A 42 23.34 -5.81 8.07
CA TYR A 42 22.07 -6.36 7.62
C TYR A 42 22.35 -7.23 6.38
N GLU A 43 22.28 -8.54 6.52
CA GLU A 43 22.45 -9.47 5.40
C GLU A 43 21.15 -9.55 4.62
N PHE A 44 21.18 -9.05 3.39
CA PHE A 44 20.05 -9.16 2.45
C PHE A 44 20.10 -10.53 1.75
N PRO A 45 19.05 -11.34 1.80
CA PRO A 45 18.99 -12.61 1.05
C PRO A 45 19.16 -12.34 -0.44
N LYS A 46 19.98 -13.13 -1.13
CA LYS A 46 20.28 -12.91 -2.55
C LYS A 46 19.38 -13.68 -3.52
N ASP A 47 18.75 -14.75 -3.02
CA ASP A 47 18.13 -15.76 -3.88
C ASP A 47 16.58 -15.81 -3.79
N ASP A 48 15.98 -15.04 -2.86
CA ASP A 48 14.53 -15.04 -2.62
C ASP A 48 13.87 -13.79 -3.21
N ILE A 49 14.01 -13.58 -4.50
CA ILE A 49 13.49 -12.40 -5.19
C ILE A 49 12.57 -12.79 -6.33
N TYR A 50 11.42 -12.14 -6.43
CA TYR A 50 10.54 -12.21 -7.60
C TYR A 50 10.45 -10.86 -8.31
N MET A 51 10.04 -10.88 -9.57
CA MET A 51 9.80 -9.70 -10.39
C MET A 51 8.31 -9.55 -10.67
N ASN A 52 7.77 -8.35 -10.47
CA ASN A 52 6.40 -8.03 -10.85
C ASN A 52 6.19 -7.97 -12.37
N GLY A 53 4.93 -7.99 -12.79
CA GLY A 53 4.58 -8.14 -14.20
C GLY A 53 4.80 -9.57 -14.70
N GLN A 54 4.61 -10.54 -13.81
CA GLN A 54 4.90 -11.94 -14.06
C GLN A 54 4.08 -12.51 -15.24
N LYS A 55 4.76 -13.28 -16.06
CA LYS A 55 4.14 -14.16 -17.02
C LYS A 55 3.94 -15.53 -16.37
N ILE A 56 2.69 -15.87 -16.09
CA ILE A 56 2.35 -17.15 -15.44
C ILE A 56 2.16 -18.22 -16.51
N GLU A 57 2.76 -19.38 -16.32
CA GLU A 57 2.60 -20.52 -17.22
C GLU A 57 1.13 -20.94 -17.32
N GLY A 58 0.68 -21.35 -18.52
CA GLY A 58 -0.72 -21.68 -18.77
C GLY A 58 -1.63 -20.46 -18.88
N GLN A 59 -1.09 -19.26 -18.96
CA GLN A 59 -1.84 -18.08 -19.37
C GLN A 59 -2.50 -18.35 -20.70
N TRP A 60 -3.78 -18.05 -20.73
CA TRP A 60 -4.52 -18.35 -21.94
C TRP A 60 -4.56 -17.19 -22.88
N GLY A 61 -4.96 -17.62 -23.96
CA GLY A 61 -5.59 -16.83 -24.89
C GLY A 61 -4.69 -16.51 -26.01
N GLN A 62 -5.02 -17.00 -27.10
CA GLN A 62 -4.71 -16.39 -28.36
C GLN A 62 -5.70 -15.26 -28.54
N GLY A 63 -5.42 -14.09 -27.93
CA GLY A 63 -6.31 -12.97 -27.95
C GLY A 63 -6.31 -12.29 -29.31
N LYS A 64 -7.48 -11.88 -29.73
CA LYS A 64 -7.77 -11.09 -30.93
C LYS A 64 -7.01 -9.75 -30.96
N TYR A 65 -6.55 -9.26 -29.82
CA TYR A 65 -6.02 -7.90 -29.64
C TYR A 65 -4.52 -7.83 -29.46
N THR A 66 -3.85 -8.94 -29.31
CA THR A 66 -2.42 -8.99 -29.11
C THR A 66 -1.76 -9.72 -30.27
N GLY A 67 -0.80 -9.11 -30.90
CA GLY A 67 -0.08 -9.76 -32.00
C GLY A 67 0.64 -11.06 -31.61
N ASP A 68 0.79 -11.31 -30.31
CA ASP A 68 1.36 -12.52 -29.71
C ASP A 68 0.32 -13.44 -29.05
N GLY A 69 -0.93 -13.03 -28.99
CA GLY A 69 -2.06 -13.88 -28.63
C GLY A 69 -2.31 -14.10 -27.16
N GLU A 70 -1.78 -13.30 -26.23
CA GLU A 70 -1.94 -13.48 -24.78
C GLU A 70 -2.79 -12.39 -24.12
N TYR A 71 -3.81 -12.79 -23.33
CA TYR A 71 -4.59 -11.86 -22.48
C TYR A 71 -3.99 -11.69 -21.10
N GLY A 72 -3.27 -12.68 -20.62
CA GLY A 72 -2.64 -12.68 -19.32
C GLY A 72 -3.61 -12.91 -18.15
N ILE A 73 -3.26 -12.37 -16.99
CA ILE A 73 -4.00 -12.47 -15.72
C ILE A 73 -4.60 -11.12 -15.39
N GLY A 74 -5.93 -11.02 -15.43
CA GLY A 74 -6.68 -9.85 -14.98
C GLY A 74 -7.50 -10.15 -13.76
N ASP A 75 -7.75 -9.15 -12.90
CA ASP A 75 -8.60 -9.23 -11.70
C ASP A 75 -8.28 -10.47 -10.84
N PRO A 76 -7.01 -10.65 -10.40
CA PRO A 76 -6.56 -11.88 -9.78
C PRO A 76 -7.06 -11.99 -8.34
N PHE A 77 -8.20 -12.63 -8.12
CA PHE A 77 -8.64 -12.97 -6.78
C PHE A 77 -7.85 -14.15 -6.22
N VAL A 78 -7.35 -14.03 -5.00
CA VAL A 78 -6.56 -15.08 -4.33
C VAL A 78 -7.22 -15.49 -3.01
N LEU A 79 -7.66 -16.75 -2.96
CA LEU A 79 -8.12 -17.43 -1.75
C LEU A 79 -6.96 -18.15 -1.07
N ARG A 80 -6.83 -17.97 0.25
CA ARG A 80 -5.99 -18.85 1.08
C ARG A 80 -6.85 -19.91 1.78
N TYR A 81 -6.50 -21.18 1.61
CA TYR A 81 -7.23 -22.31 2.16
C TYR A 81 -6.28 -23.44 2.51
N ASN A 82 -6.34 -23.93 3.74
CA ASN A 82 -5.54 -25.06 4.23
C ASN A 82 -4.04 -24.92 3.90
N GLY A 83 -3.46 -23.73 4.18
CA GLY A 83 -2.05 -23.42 3.95
C GLY A 83 -1.62 -23.31 2.50
N LYS A 84 -2.56 -23.27 1.54
CA LYS A 84 -2.32 -23.05 0.09
C LYS A 84 -3.11 -21.87 -0.43
N TYR A 85 -2.69 -21.36 -1.57
CA TYR A 85 -3.34 -20.27 -2.29
C TYR A 85 -3.94 -20.76 -3.59
N TYR A 86 -5.12 -20.20 -3.93
CA TYR A 86 -5.83 -20.49 -5.16
C TYR A 86 -6.21 -19.16 -5.81
N MET A 87 -5.78 -18.95 -7.06
CA MET A 87 -6.06 -17.73 -7.81
C MET A 87 -7.09 -18.00 -8.90
N TYR A 88 -8.06 -17.09 -9.01
CA TYR A 88 -9.13 -17.15 -10.00
C TYR A 88 -9.14 -15.80 -10.75
N PRO A 89 -8.51 -15.74 -11.94
CA PRO A 89 -8.54 -14.52 -12.74
C PRO A 89 -9.78 -14.44 -13.61
N SER A 90 -10.10 -13.23 -14.09
CA SER A 90 -11.12 -13.02 -15.12
C SER A 90 -10.86 -13.88 -16.36
N SER A 91 -11.93 -14.36 -16.96
CA SER A 91 -11.92 -14.98 -18.29
C SER A 91 -12.36 -13.98 -19.34
N ASP A 92 -11.59 -12.91 -19.50
CA ASP A 92 -11.94 -11.83 -20.38
C ASP A 92 -12.14 -12.26 -21.82
N TRP A 93 -13.17 -11.70 -22.44
CA TRP A 93 -13.37 -11.68 -23.88
C TRP A 93 -13.13 -13.04 -24.54
N GLY A 94 -13.70 -14.05 -23.96
CA GLY A 94 -13.71 -15.35 -24.58
C GLY A 94 -14.26 -15.21 -25.99
N GLU A 95 -13.53 -15.58 -27.00
CA GLU A 95 -13.94 -15.54 -28.40
C GLU A 95 -15.05 -16.56 -28.70
N GLY A 96 -16.05 -16.68 -27.80
CA GLY A 96 -17.14 -17.64 -27.92
C GLY A 96 -16.70 -19.10 -27.87
N LYS A 97 -15.62 -19.39 -27.14
CA LYS A 97 -15.04 -20.73 -27.04
C LYS A 97 -15.31 -21.45 -25.72
N ASN A 98 -16.24 -20.98 -24.91
CA ASN A 98 -16.66 -21.61 -23.64
C ASN A 98 -15.47 -22.05 -22.77
N GLN A 99 -14.53 -21.17 -22.54
CA GLN A 99 -13.32 -21.54 -21.83
C GLN A 99 -13.52 -21.65 -20.32
N GLY A 100 -14.38 -20.83 -19.74
CA GLY A 100 -14.66 -20.89 -18.31
C GLY A 100 -13.64 -20.17 -17.43
N ILE A 101 -13.78 -20.29 -16.11
CA ILE A 101 -12.96 -19.67 -15.09
C ILE A 101 -11.81 -20.60 -14.74
N ARG A 102 -10.58 -20.11 -14.83
CA ARG A 102 -9.39 -20.86 -14.48
C ARG A 102 -9.10 -20.81 -13.01
N VAL A 103 -8.33 -21.82 -12.56
CA VAL A 103 -7.78 -21.83 -11.23
C VAL A 103 -6.30 -22.20 -11.27
N TYR A 104 -5.53 -21.49 -10.45
CA TYR A 104 -4.11 -21.73 -10.22
C TYR A 104 -3.89 -21.98 -8.74
N SER A 105 -2.88 -22.77 -8.38
CA SER A 105 -2.47 -22.97 -6.98
C SER A 105 -1.04 -22.48 -6.73
N SER A 106 -0.76 -22.06 -5.50
CA SER A 106 0.56 -21.62 -5.07
C SER A 106 0.79 -21.94 -3.59
N GLU A 107 2.05 -22.05 -3.19
CA GLU A 107 2.48 -22.15 -1.79
C GLU A 107 2.98 -20.79 -1.25
N ASP A 108 3.18 -19.78 -2.13
CA ASP A 108 3.89 -18.54 -1.78
C ASP A 108 3.33 -17.28 -2.43
N ILE A 109 2.18 -17.37 -3.14
CA ILE A 109 1.53 -16.29 -3.91
C ILE A 109 2.38 -15.71 -5.06
N VAL A 110 3.53 -16.27 -5.33
CA VAL A 110 4.47 -15.84 -6.37
C VAL A 110 4.60 -16.87 -7.48
N ASN A 111 4.79 -18.15 -7.09
CA ASN A 111 4.96 -19.24 -8.01
C ASN A 111 3.63 -19.98 -8.19
N TRP A 112 3.05 -19.88 -9.36
CA TRP A 112 1.72 -20.38 -9.66
C TRP A 112 1.75 -21.61 -10.58
N LYS A 113 0.96 -22.61 -10.22
CA LYS A 113 0.70 -23.80 -11.01
C LYS A 113 -0.71 -23.78 -11.55
N TYR A 114 -0.89 -23.97 -12.85
CA TYR A 114 -2.20 -24.10 -13.47
C TYR A 114 -2.86 -25.44 -13.10
N GLU A 115 -4.08 -25.40 -12.58
CA GLU A 115 -4.85 -26.58 -12.13
C GLU A 115 -6.01 -26.92 -13.08
N GLY A 116 -6.33 -26.08 -14.05
CA GLY A 116 -7.44 -26.28 -14.98
C GLY A 116 -8.55 -25.25 -14.86
N TYR A 117 -9.77 -25.64 -15.20
CA TYR A 117 -10.96 -24.81 -15.09
C TYR A 117 -11.76 -25.15 -13.83
N ALA A 118 -12.00 -24.15 -12.98
CA ALA A 118 -12.88 -24.26 -11.82
C ALA A 118 -14.36 -24.29 -12.24
N VAL A 119 -14.72 -23.48 -13.23
CA VAL A 119 -16.06 -23.40 -13.83
C VAL A 119 -15.93 -23.52 -15.34
N THR A 120 -16.85 -24.27 -15.95
CA THR A 120 -17.00 -24.37 -17.41
C THR A 120 -18.47 -24.17 -17.79
N GLY A 121 -18.73 -23.69 -18.97
CA GLY A 121 -20.08 -23.47 -19.48
C GLY A 121 -20.25 -22.10 -20.11
N ALA A 122 -21.37 -21.89 -20.78
CA ALA A 122 -21.62 -20.65 -21.50
C ALA A 122 -21.75 -19.42 -20.59
N GLU A 123 -22.19 -19.60 -19.35
CA GLU A 123 -22.29 -18.55 -18.35
C GLU A 123 -20.93 -18.08 -17.85
N ALA A 124 -19.93 -18.97 -17.86
CA ALA A 124 -18.56 -18.66 -17.44
C ALA A 124 -17.68 -18.19 -18.62
N ASP A 125 -18.23 -18.04 -19.81
CA ASP A 125 -17.58 -17.37 -20.93
C ASP A 125 -17.64 -15.85 -20.69
N SER A 126 -16.50 -15.17 -20.73
CA SER A 126 -16.37 -13.76 -20.33
C SER A 126 -16.80 -13.49 -18.86
N ALA A 127 -16.42 -14.38 -17.96
CA ALA A 127 -16.63 -14.21 -16.51
C ALA A 127 -15.65 -13.17 -15.96
N TYR A 128 -16.18 -12.03 -15.55
CA TYR A 128 -15.37 -10.95 -14.99
C TYR A 128 -15.27 -11.07 -13.48
N ALA A 129 -14.08 -10.76 -12.95
CA ALA A 129 -13.74 -10.66 -11.54
C ALA A 129 -14.36 -11.77 -10.68
N PRO A 130 -14.03 -13.05 -10.92
CA PRO A 130 -14.51 -14.13 -10.07
C PRO A 130 -13.86 -14.04 -8.68
N GLU A 131 -14.69 -14.18 -7.63
CA GLU A 131 -14.23 -14.29 -6.25
C GLU A 131 -14.77 -15.54 -5.57
N VAL A 132 -14.00 -16.07 -4.62
CA VAL A 132 -14.32 -17.32 -3.93
C VAL A 132 -14.25 -17.14 -2.43
N VAL A 133 -15.28 -17.59 -1.73
CA VAL A 133 -15.28 -17.70 -0.26
C VAL A 133 -15.47 -19.15 0.16
N TYR A 134 -14.71 -19.56 1.18
CA TYR A 134 -14.97 -20.82 1.87
C TYR A 134 -15.89 -20.57 3.08
N TYR A 135 -17.02 -21.24 3.10
CA TYR A 135 -17.98 -21.12 4.17
C TYR A 135 -18.53 -22.50 4.54
N ASN A 136 -18.22 -22.94 5.76
CA ASN A 136 -18.77 -24.13 6.39
C ASN A 136 -18.80 -25.39 5.48
N GLY A 137 -17.65 -25.73 4.92
CA GLY A 137 -17.43 -26.92 4.10
C GLY A 137 -17.77 -26.78 2.62
N TRP A 138 -18.10 -25.54 2.17
CA TRP A 138 -18.34 -25.24 0.77
C TRP A 138 -17.53 -24.05 0.30
N PHE A 139 -17.07 -24.12 -0.93
CA PHE A 139 -16.57 -22.98 -1.67
C PHE A 139 -17.70 -22.39 -2.47
N PHE A 140 -17.95 -21.09 -2.33
CA PHE A 140 -18.87 -20.34 -3.15
C PHE A 140 -18.08 -19.38 -4.02
N LEU A 141 -18.32 -19.45 -5.33
CA LEU A 141 -17.70 -18.60 -6.33
C LEU A 141 -18.76 -17.68 -6.93
N CYS A 142 -18.51 -16.37 -6.97
CA CYS A 142 -19.30 -15.45 -7.77
C CYS A 142 -18.50 -14.97 -8.97
N GLU A 143 -19.18 -14.59 -10.02
CA GLU A 143 -18.63 -13.93 -11.20
C GLU A 143 -19.73 -13.08 -11.87
N SER A 144 -19.34 -12.15 -12.73
CA SER A 144 -20.27 -11.39 -13.54
C SER A 144 -20.03 -11.61 -15.02
N GLN A 145 -20.97 -12.27 -15.69
CA GLN A 145 -20.87 -12.54 -17.12
C GLN A 145 -20.89 -11.24 -17.93
N ALA A 146 -19.74 -10.89 -18.50
CA ALA A 146 -19.54 -9.66 -19.27
C ALA A 146 -20.05 -8.39 -18.56
N GLY A 147 -19.97 -8.36 -17.23
CA GLY A 147 -20.43 -7.25 -16.40
C GLY A 147 -21.95 -7.06 -16.35
N ARG A 148 -22.73 -8.09 -16.63
CA ARG A 148 -24.21 -8.01 -16.77
C ARG A 148 -24.97 -8.71 -15.66
N GLY A 149 -24.47 -8.64 -14.43
CA GLY A 149 -25.04 -9.29 -13.26
C GLY A 149 -24.32 -10.60 -12.93
N HIS A 150 -24.61 -11.11 -11.74
CA HIS A 150 -23.82 -12.17 -11.11
C HIS A 150 -24.54 -13.52 -11.10
N TYR A 151 -23.71 -14.56 -11.16
CA TYR A 151 -24.05 -15.93 -10.81
C TYR A 151 -23.23 -16.36 -9.59
N ILE A 152 -23.76 -17.28 -8.81
CA ILE A 152 -23.03 -17.98 -7.75
C ILE A 152 -22.97 -19.46 -8.08
N TYR A 153 -21.80 -20.04 -7.86
CA TYR A 153 -21.49 -21.46 -8.01
C TYR A 153 -20.99 -22.00 -6.67
N LYS A 154 -21.06 -23.32 -6.47
CA LYS A 154 -20.49 -23.98 -5.28
C LYS A 154 -19.69 -25.21 -5.65
N SER A 155 -18.70 -25.54 -4.80
CA SER A 155 -17.90 -26.76 -4.90
C SER A 155 -17.47 -27.26 -3.51
N LYS A 156 -17.07 -28.52 -3.42
CA LYS A 156 -16.34 -29.08 -2.27
C LYS A 156 -14.82 -28.95 -2.40
N SER A 157 -14.34 -28.56 -3.56
CA SER A 157 -12.91 -28.38 -3.86
C SER A 157 -12.63 -26.96 -4.32
N PRO A 158 -11.52 -26.33 -3.89
CA PRO A 158 -11.14 -25.00 -4.38
C PRO A 158 -10.81 -25.02 -5.89
N THR A 159 -10.43 -26.16 -6.45
CA THR A 159 -10.15 -26.30 -7.89
C THR A 159 -11.38 -26.66 -8.71
N GLY A 160 -12.53 -26.80 -8.05
CA GLY A 160 -13.77 -27.20 -8.71
C GLY A 160 -13.89 -28.73 -8.93
N PRO A 161 -14.81 -29.19 -9.80
CA PRO A 161 -15.72 -28.35 -10.56
C PRO A 161 -16.75 -27.64 -9.67
N PHE A 162 -17.03 -26.39 -10.01
CA PHE A 162 -18.08 -25.63 -9.35
C PHE A 162 -19.40 -25.78 -10.13
N GLU A 163 -20.49 -26.00 -9.41
CA GLU A 163 -21.84 -26.12 -9.94
C GLU A 163 -22.64 -24.85 -9.66
N ARG A 164 -23.35 -24.35 -10.67
CA ARG A 164 -24.18 -23.15 -10.53
C ARG A 164 -25.31 -23.37 -9.54
N VAL A 165 -25.51 -22.44 -8.61
CA VAL A 165 -26.56 -22.47 -7.60
C VAL A 165 -27.59 -21.35 -7.73
N THR A 166 -27.29 -20.28 -8.47
CA THR A 166 -28.22 -19.18 -8.71
C THR A 166 -28.47 -18.97 -10.20
N ASN A 167 -29.62 -18.35 -10.54
CA ASN A 167 -29.76 -17.62 -11.79
C ASN A 167 -29.03 -16.29 -11.68
N ASN A 168 -28.89 -15.58 -12.80
CA ASN A 168 -28.38 -14.22 -12.76
C ASN A 168 -29.30 -13.36 -11.89
N PHE A 169 -28.74 -12.77 -10.83
CA PHE A 169 -29.50 -11.93 -9.89
C PHE A 169 -29.22 -10.42 -10.06
N GLY A 170 -28.57 -10.04 -11.15
CA GLY A 170 -28.21 -8.66 -11.42
C GLY A 170 -26.98 -8.19 -10.61
N ARG A 171 -27.01 -6.96 -10.16
CA ARG A 171 -25.94 -6.30 -9.36
C ARG A 171 -24.69 -5.90 -10.15
N ASN A 172 -24.81 -5.71 -11.46
CA ASN A 172 -23.76 -5.27 -12.39
C ASN A 172 -22.50 -6.16 -12.37
N ILE A 173 -21.38 -5.70 -11.81
CA ILE A 173 -20.04 -6.23 -11.98
C ILE A 173 -19.35 -6.38 -10.62
N ASP A 174 -18.31 -7.19 -10.53
CA ASP A 174 -17.29 -7.22 -9.46
C ASP A 174 -17.88 -7.50 -8.07
N GLY A 175 -18.58 -8.62 -7.96
CA GLY A 175 -19.10 -9.09 -6.68
C GLY A 175 -18.01 -9.64 -5.78
N SER A 176 -18.01 -9.25 -4.51
CA SER A 176 -17.08 -9.70 -3.48
C SER A 176 -17.80 -10.26 -2.26
N PHE A 177 -17.14 -11.16 -1.53
CA PHE A 177 -17.68 -11.79 -0.34
C PHE A 177 -16.93 -11.37 0.93
N TRP A 178 -17.69 -11.25 2.03
CA TRP A 178 -17.13 -11.07 3.37
C TRP A 178 -17.89 -11.85 4.43
N ILE A 179 -17.18 -12.56 5.32
CA ILE A 179 -17.77 -13.21 6.49
C ILE A 179 -17.52 -12.32 7.71
N ALA A 180 -18.59 -11.80 8.32
CA ALA A 180 -18.50 -10.99 9.53
C ALA A 180 -18.31 -11.87 10.79
N ASP A 181 -17.94 -11.27 11.92
CA ASP A 181 -17.63 -11.97 13.17
C ASP A 181 -18.82 -12.74 13.75
N ASP A 182 -20.04 -12.37 13.40
CA ASP A 182 -21.28 -13.08 13.76
C ASP A 182 -21.58 -14.28 12.86
N GLY A 183 -20.81 -14.47 11.79
CA GLY A 183 -20.98 -15.54 10.81
C GLY A 183 -21.90 -15.20 9.64
N VAL A 184 -22.38 -13.97 9.56
CA VAL A 184 -23.17 -13.53 8.41
C VAL A 184 -22.25 -13.37 7.20
N LEU A 185 -22.64 -14.01 6.08
CA LEU A 185 -21.99 -13.81 4.80
C LEU A 185 -22.56 -12.55 4.13
N TYR A 186 -21.70 -11.64 3.76
CA TYR A 186 -22.05 -10.43 3.01
C TYR A 186 -21.59 -10.54 1.55
N PHE A 187 -22.32 -9.82 0.68
CA PHE A 187 -21.99 -9.63 -0.72
C PHE A 187 -21.86 -8.13 -1.01
N LEU A 188 -20.74 -7.75 -1.59
CA LEU A 188 -20.44 -6.37 -2.00
C LEU A 188 -20.45 -6.28 -3.52
N TYR A 189 -20.80 -5.13 -4.08
CA TYR A 189 -20.65 -4.85 -5.50
C TYR A 189 -20.67 -3.33 -5.77
N PRO A 190 -20.02 -2.85 -6.84
CA PRO A 190 -20.01 -1.44 -7.17
C PRO A 190 -21.29 -0.98 -7.88
N THR A 191 -21.64 0.29 -7.68
CA THR A 191 -22.71 0.99 -8.40
C THR A 191 -22.26 2.42 -8.69
N GLY A 192 -21.73 2.66 -9.87
CA GLY A 192 -21.19 3.98 -10.24
C GLY A 192 -19.97 4.34 -9.39
N ASN A 193 -20.12 5.34 -8.52
CA ASN A 193 -19.07 5.78 -7.60
C ASN A 193 -19.26 5.30 -6.16
N THR A 194 -20.12 4.30 -5.93
CA THR A 194 -20.41 3.75 -4.60
C THR A 194 -20.28 2.24 -4.58
N ILE A 195 -20.12 1.68 -3.39
CA ILE A 195 -20.15 0.24 -3.15
C ILE A 195 -21.40 -0.08 -2.34
N GLN A 196 -22.14 -1.07 -2.77
CA GLN A 196 -23.29 -1.62 -2.05
C GLN A 196 -22.87 -2.87 -1.30
N ILE A 197 -23.45 -3.08 -0.13
CA ILE A 197 -23.27 -4.28 0.69
C ILE A 197 -24.63 -4.81 1.17
N SER A 198 -24.78 -6.12 1.19
CA SER A 198 -25.96 -6.77 1.72
C SER A 198 -25.63 -8.15 2.31
N SER A 199 -26.37 -8.60 3.29
CA SER A 199 -26.28 -9.98 3.76
C SER A 199 -26.78 -10.96 2.69
N VAL A 200 -26.15 -12.13 2.60
CA VAL A 200 -26.54 -13.20 1.68
C VAL A 200 -27.52 -14.14 2.38
N ASN A 201 -28.65 -14.41 1.73
CA ASN A 201 -29.55 -15.48 2.17
C ASN A 201 -28.91 -16.84 1.85
N MET A 202 -28.48 -17.57 2.87
CA MET A 202 -27.76 -18.85 2.71
C MET A 202 -28.59 -19.99 2.09
N GLN A 203 -29.91 -19.89 2.04
CA GLN A 203 -30.77 -20.89 1.40
C GLN A 203 -30.86 -20.67 -0.12
N THR A 204 -30.94 -19.44 -0.55
CA THR A 204 -31.06 -19.06 -1.97
C THR A 204 -29.75 -18.61 -2.58
N MET A 205 -28.74 -18.34 -1.76
CA MET A 205 -27.44 -17.75 -2.14
C MET A 205 -27.61 -16.41 -2.88
N THR A 206 -28.60 -15.61 -2.52
CA THR A 206 -28.85 -14.30 -3.13
C THR A 206 -28.71 -13.18 -2.12
N PRO A 207 -28.20 -12.00 -2.55
CA PRO A 207 -28.08 -10.82 -1.71
C PRO A 207 -29.46 -10.29 -1.28
N GLY A 208 -29.54 -9.80 -0.04
CA GLY A 208 -30.72 -9.21 0.58
C GLY A 208 -30.86 -7.71 0.36
N VAL A 209 -31.31 -7.01 1.41
CA VAL A 209 -31.43 -5.54 1.41
C VAL A 209 -30.05 -4.89 1.44
N GLU A 210 -29.89 -3.87 0.63
CA GLU A 210 -28.60 -3.19 0.41
C GLU A 210 -28.42 -1.99 1.34
N SER A 211 -27.16 -1.77 1.71
CA SER A 211 -26.68 -0.52 2.31
C SER A 211 -25.53 0.02 1.47
N THR A 212 -25.40 1.34 1.40
CA THR A 212 -24.31 2.01 0.68
C THR A 212 -23.13 2.26 1.61
N LEU A 213 -21.94 1.84 1.20
CA LEU A 213 -20.70 2.13 1.90
C LEU A 213 -20.16 3.51 1.52
N THR A 214 -19.55 4.16 2.49
CA THR A 214 -18.88 5.46 2.34
C THR A 214 -17.39 5.29 2.02
N GLY A 215 -16.71 6.38 1.67
CA GLY A 215 -15.25 6.37 1.49
C GLY A 215 -14.77 5.70 0.21
N THR A 216 -15.42 6.00 -0.92
CA THR A 216 -15.07 5.48 -2.25
C THR A 216 -14.43 6.57 -3.14
N LEU A 217 -13.90 6.17 -4.29
CA LEU A 217 -13.34 7.12 -5.26
C LEU A 217 -14.43 8.03 -5.84
N ASN A 218 -14.03 9.23 -6.28
CA ASN A 218 -14.84 10.02 -7.18
C ASN A 218 -14.82 9.38 -8.58
N GLY A 219 -15.98 9.28 -9.20
CA GLY A 219 -16.13 8.59 -10.48
C GLY A 219 -16.35 7.08 -10.32
N TRP A 220 -16.06 6.29 -11.35
CA TRP A 220 -16.30 4.84 -11.32
C TRP A 220 -15.41 4.14 -10.29
N THR A 221 -16.04 3.41 -9.36
CA THR A 221 -15.41 2.58 -8.35
C THR A 221 -15.80 1.13 -8.57
N GLU A 222 -14.86 0.20 -8.53
CA GLU A 222 -15.08 -1.23 -8.76
C GLU A 222 -14.12 -2.10 -7.93
N GLY A 223 -14.24 -3.42 -8.02
CA GLY A 223 -13.37 -4.39 -7.35
C GLY A 223 -13.26 -4.21 -5.84
N PRO A 224 -14.39 -4.11 -5.09
CA PRO A 224 -14.31 -3.92 -3.64
C PRO A 224 -13.80 -5.18 -2.95
N GLY A 225 -12.95 -5.03 -1.95
CA GLY A 225 -12.50 -6.13 -1.11
C GLY A 225 -12.16 -5.68 0.29
N PHE A 226 -12.41 -6.52 1.29
CA PHE A 226 -12.04 -6.24 2.67
C PHE A 226 -10.80 -7.01 3.11
N PHE A 227 -10.06 -6.42 4.04
CA PHE A 227 -9.12 -7.15 4.88
C PHE A 227 -9.09 -6.53 6.29
N ARG A 228 -8.67 -7.33 7.26
CA ARG A 228 -8.59 -6.91 8.66
C ARG A 228 -7.18 -7.06 9.19
N ARG A 229 -6.75 -6.07 9.98
CA ARG A 229 -5.56 -6.19 10.81
C ARG A 229 -5.78 -5.53 12.16
N GLY A 230 -5.65 -6.32 13.23
CA GLY A 230 -5.97 -5.86 14.58
C GLY A 230 -7.42 -5.35 14.68
N ASP A 231 -7.57 -4.10 15.09
CA ASP A 231 -8.88 -3.48 15.27
C ASP A 231 -9.36 -2.66 14.06
N TYR A 232 -8.62 -2.71 12.95
CA TYR A 232 -8.98 -1.99 11.73
C TYR A 232 -9.54 -2.94 10.68
N LEU A 233 -10.65 -2.56 10.10
CA LEU A 233 -11.19 -3.15 8.87
C LEU A 233 -10.95 -2.17 7.73
N TYR A 234 -10.25 -2.64 6.71
CA TYR A 234 -9.93 -1.86 5.52
C TYR A 234 -10.77 -2.34 4.34
N MET A 235 -11.21 -1.40 3.53
CA MET A 235 -11.86 -1.63 2.25
C MET A 235 -10.95 -1.13 1.15
N THR A 236 -10.56 -1.99 0.23
CA THR A 236 -9.85 -1.62 -1.00
C THR A 236 -10.81 -1.62 -2.18
N TYR A 237 -10.54 -0.81 -3.17
CA TYR A 237 -11.34 -0.69 -4.39
C TYR A 237 -10.50 -0.14 -5.53
N ALA A 238 -10.91 -0.38 -6.76
CA ALA A 238 -10.23 0.09 -7.95
C ALA A 238 -11.10 1.12 -8.73
N GLY A 239 -10.50 1.86 -9.58
CA GLY A 239 -11.14 2.82 -10.53
C GLY A 239 -10.09 3.55 -11.35
N ASN A 240 -10.47 4.23 -12.42
CA ASN A 240 -11.80 4.38 -12.99
C ASN A 240 -12.05 3.35 -14.11
N ASN A 241 -11.35 3.47 -15.25
CA ASN A 241 -11.53 2.60 -16.40
C ASN A 241 -10.36 1.62 -16.49
N VAL A 242 -10.67 0.34 -16.54
CA VAL A 242 -9.70 -0.77 -16.61
C VAL A 242 -8.67 -0.67 -17.75
N ILE A 243 -8.99 0.01 -18.84
CA ILE A 243 -8.06 0.24 -19.96
C ILE A 243 -7.29 1.56 -19.86
N SER A 244 -7.53 2.34 -18.82
CA SER A 244 -6.80 3.59 -18.57
C SER A 244 -5.46 3.34 -17.88
N ASP A 245 -4.42 4.04 -18.30
CA ASP A 245 -3.15 4.07 -17.56
C ASP A 245 -3.33 4.63 -16.13
N ALA A 246 -4.39 5.40 -15.89
CA ALA A 246 -4.79 5.95 -14.58
C ALA A 246 -5.59 4.97 -13.71
N TYR A 247 -5.84 3.76 -14.16
CA TYR A 247 -6.51 2.75 -13.34
C TYR A 247 -5.67 2.48 -12.08
N ARG A 248 -6.30 2.46 -10.91
CA ARG A 248 -5.63 2.56 -9.62
C ARG A 248 -6.37 1.82 -8.52
N VAL A 249 -5.70 1.55 -7.42
CA VAL A 249 -6.29 1.02 -6.19
C VAL A 249 -6.27 2.08 -5.11
N GLY A 250 -7.43 2.32 -4.52
CA GLY A 250 -7.61 3.14 -3.33
C GLY A 250 -8.04 2.32 -2.14
N TYR A 251 -8.10 2.96 -0.96
CA TYR A 251 -8.64 2.34 0.23
C TYR A 251 -9.38 3.33 1.12
N SER A 252 -10.20 2.77 2.00
CA SER A 252 -10.73 3.40 3.18
C SER A 252 -10.72 2.44 4.36
N TYR A 253 -10.90 2.94 5.55
CA TYR A 253 -10.77 2.18 6.77
C TYR A 253 -11.86 2.53 7.78
N GLN A 254 -12.06 1.63 8.72
CA GLN A 254 -12.77 1.92 9.97
C GLN A 254 -12.03 1.28 11.14
N HIS A 255 -12.12 1.90 12.31
CA HIS A 255 -11.73 1.30 13.57
C HIS A 255 -12.93 0.51 14.10
N GLY A 256 -12.90 -0.80 13.93
CA GLY A 256 -14.00 -1.71 14.24
C GLY A 256 -14.10 -2.87 13.26
N SER A 257 -15.18 -3.61 13.32
CA SER A 257 -15.39 -4.84 12.53
C SER A 257 -16.74 -4.93 11.82
N ASP A 258 -17.59 -3.92 11.93
CA ASP A 258 -18.89 -3.89 11.27
C ASP A 258 -18.74 -3.63 9.76
N PRO A 259 -18.96 -4.60 8.87
CA PRO A 259 -18.77 -4.40 7.45
C PRO A 259 -19.77 -3.41 6.83
N THR A 260 -20.83 -3.07 7.54
CA THR A 260 -21.85 -2.08 7.11
C THR A 260 -21.64 -0.71 7.73
N GLY A 261 -20.62 -0.55 8.57
CA GLY A 261 -20.27 0.69 9.26
C GLY A 261 -19.75 1.78 8.33
N ALA A 262 -19.50 2.95 8.90
CA ALA A 262 -18.93 4.06 8.15
C ALA A 262 -17.44 3.86 7.92
N PHE A 263 -17.01 3.94 6.67
CA PHE A 263 -15.60 3.94 6.29
C PHE A 263 -15.10 5.36 6.11
N ILE A 264 -13.90 5.63 6.59
CA ILE A 264 -13.18 6.89 6.46
C ILE A 264 -12.20 6.77 5.30
N MET A 265 -12.31 7.66 4.34
CA MET A 265 -11.32 7.80 3.27
C MET A 265 -10.21 8.72 3.77
N PRO A 266 -8.98 8.24 3.89
CA PRO A 266 -7.87 9.12 4.26
C PRO A 266 -7.58 10.12 3.13
N GLU A 267 -6.95 11.22 3.47
CA GLU A 267 -6.64 12.31 2.54
C GLU A 267 -5.80 11.82 1.36
N ASN A 268 -4.82 10.96 1.59
CA ASN A 268 -4.10 10.23 0.56
C ASN A 268 -4.51 8.75 0.58
N ASN A 269 -5.58 8.41 -0.13
CA ASN A 269 -6.19 7.09 -0.14
C ASN A 269 -5.68 6.15 -1.24
N LEU A 270 -4.69 6.56 -2.03
CA LEU A 270 -4.20 5.74 -3.14
C LEU A 270 -3.09 4.79 -2.69
N LEU A 271 -3.32 3.49 -2.88
CA LEU A 271 -2.38 2.42 -2.56
C LEU A 271 -1.46 2.09 -3.73
N LEU A 272 -2.05 1.87 -4.89
CA LEU A 272 -1.36 1.44 -6.10
C LEU A 272 -1.73 2.39 -7.22
N LEU A 273 -0.71 3.05 -7.73
CA LEU A 273 -0.82 4.13 -8.69
C LEU A 273 0.39 4.09 -9.61
N CYS A 274 0.17 4.29 -10.89
CA CYS A 274 1.28 4.53 -11.81
C CYS A 274 1.92 5.88 -11.53
N THR A 275 3.11 5.88 -10.99
CA THR A 275 3.89 7.10 -10.70
C THR A 275 5.05 7.33 -11.66
N ASP A 276 5.38 6.34 -12.46
CA ASP A 276 6.40 6.39 -13.50
C ASP A 276 5.78 6.04 -14.87
N PRO A 277 5.78 6.97 -15.84
CA PRO A 277 5.25 6.70 -17.18
C PRO A 277 6.01 5.60 -17.94
N LYS A 278 7.20 5.22 -17.48
CA LYS A 278 7.96 4.07 -17.98
C LYS A 278 7.75 2.80 -17.17
N GLY A 279 7.07 2.90 -16.04
CA GLY A 279 6.79 1.81 -15.13
C GLY A 279 5.53 1.01 -15.50
N PHE A 280 4.99 0.31 -14.52
CA PHE A 280 3.73 -0.40 -14.66
C PHE A 280 2.56 0.57 -14.71
N ARG A 281 1.59 0.31 -15.57
CA ARG A 281 0.42 1.16 -15.84
C ARG A 281 -0.88 0.41 -15.63
N GLY A 282 -1.96 1.14 -15.42
CA GLY A 282 -3.30 0.58 -15.28
C GLY A 282 -3.34 -0.45 -14.15
N LEU A 283 -2.88 -0.04 -12.97
CA LEU A 283 -2.80 -0.90 -11.78
C LEU A 283 -4.16 -1.00 -11.13
N GLY A 284 -4.74 -2.18 -11.03
CA GLY A 284 -6.04 -2.25 -10.41
C GLY A 284 -6.60 -3.63 -10.17
N HIS A 285 -7.82 -3.61 -9.69
CA HIS A 285 -8.64 -4.72 -9.29
C HIS A 285 -7.87 -5.70 -8.42
N ASN A 286 -7.57 -5.27 -7.19
CA ASN A 286 -6.81 -6.08 -6.25
C ASN A 286 -7.70 -6.99 -5.42
N SER A 287 -7.14 -8.13 -5.01
CA SER A 287 -7.60 -8.84 -3.83
C SER A 287 -6.54 -8.79 -2.72
N ASN A 288 -6.98 -8.94 -1.48
CA ASN A 288 -6.11 -8.87 -0.31
C ASN A 288 -5.97 -10.25 0.30
N VAL A 289 -4.75 -10.72 0.47
CA VAL A 289 -4.50 -12.05 1.01
C VAL A 289 -3.38 -12.02 2.05
N ILE A 290 -3.56 -12.82 3.12
CA ILE A 290 -2.52 -13.00 4.12
C ILE A 290 -1.40 -13.88 3.57
N GLY A 291 -0.16 -13.50 3.82
CA GLY A 291 1.03 -14.21 3.36
C GLY A 291 1.28 -15.54 4.09
N PRO A 292 2.25 -16.32 3.63
CA PRO A 292 2.61 -17.60 4.25
C PRO A 292 3.10 -17.45 5.68
N ASP A 293 3.68 -16.29 6.04
CA ASP A 293 4.10 -15.95 7.40
C ASP A 293 2.94 -15.75 8.39
N LEU A 294 1.71 -15.93 7.96
CA LEU A 294 0.48 -15.80 8.75
C LEU A 294 0.19 -14.40 9.29
N ASP A 295 0.99 -13.39 8.94
CA ASP A 295 0.85 -12.04 9.48
C ASP A 295 0.86 -10.94 8.42
N SER A 296 1.74 -11.01 7.44
CA SER A 296 1.84 -9.99 6.38
C SER A 296 0.68 -10.05 5.41
N TRP A 297 0.13 -8.90 5.05
CA TRP A 297 -0.88 -8.79 4.00
C TRP A 297 -0.26 -8.43 2.66
N TYR A 298 -0.83 -8.95 1.59
CA TYR A 298 -0.44 -8.69 0.21
C TYR A 298 -1.63 -8.27 -0.61
N ALA A 299 -1.43 -7.28 -1.49
CA ALA A 299 -2.32 -7.01 -2.59
C ALA A 299 -1.87 -7.82 -3.80
N THR A 300 -2.76 -8.65 -4.34
CA THR A 300 -2.60 -9.27 -5.65
C THR A 300 -3.47 -8.51 -6.63
N TYR A 301 -2.92 -8.06 -7.75
CA TYR A 301 -3.58 -7.15 -8.66
C TYR A 301 -3.04 -7.31 -10.07
N HIS A 302 -3.51 -6.53 -11.03
CA HIS A 302 -2.98 -6.58 -12.38
C HIS A 302 -2.35 -5.25 -12.81
N CYS A 303 -1.49 -5.31 -13.84
CA CYS A 303 -1.09 -4.16 -14.63
C CYS A 303 -1.45 -4.36 -16.09
N LEU A 304 -1.63 -3.25 -16.83
CA LEU A 304 -1.78 -3.27 -18.28
C LEU A 304 -0.42 -3.47 -18.98
N VAL A 305 -0.40 -4.31 -19.99
CA VAL A 305 0.78 -4.57 -20.82
C VAL A 305 0.73 -3.81 -22.14
N ALA A 306 -0.47 -3.57 -22.66
CA ALA A 306 -0.67 -2.89 -23.93
C ALA A 306 -1.84 -1.89 -23.84
N GLN A 307 -1.75 -0.79 -24.61
CA GLN A 307 -2.78 0.25 -24.66
C GLN A 307 -4.04 -0.14 -25.44
N THR A 308 -3.98 -1.22 -26.22
CA THR A 308 -5.06 -1.63 -27.12
C THR A 308 -5.62 -2.98 -26.71
N GLY A 309 -6.43 -2.99 -25.69
CA GLY A 309 -7.10 -4.19 -25.20
C GLY A 309 -6.62 -4.57 -23.79
N PRO A 310 -7.38 -5.39 -23.08
CA PRO A 310 -7.13 -5.70 -21.67
C PRO A 310 -6.05 -6.76 -21.48
N GLN A 311 -4.91 -6.63 -22.14
CA GLN A 311 -3.76 -7.49 -21.86
C GLN A 311 -3.17 -7.13 -20.52
N ARG A 312 -3.23 -8.06 -19.57
CA ARG A 312 -2.90 -7.83 -18.17
C ARG A 312 -1.89 -8.84 -17.66
N ARG A 313 -1.09 -8.46 -16.69
CA ARG A 313 -0.15 -9.33 -15.98
C ARG A 313 -0.37 -9.29 -14.48
N TYR A 314 -0.12 -10.41 -13.85
CA TYR A 314 -0.16 -10.58 -12.42
C TYR A 314 0.91 -9.73 -11.72
N MET A 315 0.48 -9.07 -10.68
CA MET A 315 1.29 -8.27 -9.78
C MET A 315 1.02 -8.70 -8.35
N VAL A 316 2.02 -8.62 -7.51
CA VAL A 316 1.86 -8.81 -6.06
C VAL A 316 2.82 -7.91 -5.30
N ASP A 317 2.30 -7.18 -4.33
CA ASP A 317 3.09 -6.34 -3.42
C ASP A 317 2.55 -6.41 -2.00
N ARG A 318 3.47 -6.28 -1.04
CA ARG A 318 3.12 -6.29 0.37
C ARG A 318 2.39 -5.01 0.75
N LEU A 319 1.30 -5.16 1.51
CA LEU A 319 0.64 -4.08 2.21
C LEU A 319 1.27 -3.90 3.59
N LEU A 320 1.59 -2.68 3.93
CA LEU A 320 2.09 -2.28 5.24
C LEU A 320 1.01 -1.46 5.93
N THR A 321 0.71 -1.79 7.16
CA THR A 321 -0.30 -1.11 7.95
C THR A 321 0.30 -0.46 9.19
N ASP A 322 -0.17 0.76 9.51
CA ASP A 322 0.17 1.50 10.70
C ASP A 322 -1.09 2.27 11.18
N GLY A 323 -1.95 1.59 11.91
CA GLY A 323 -3.26 2.13 12.26
C GLY A 323 -4.12 2.42 11.03
N ALA A 324 -4.56 3.65 10.87
CA ALA A 324 -5.33 4.10 9.70
C ALA A 324 -4.52 4.16 8.41
N LEU A 325 -3.20 4.25 8.48
CA LEU A 325 -2.33 4.28 7.32
C LEU A 325 -2.15 2.89 6.73
N VAL A 326 -2.47 2.74 5.44
CA VAL A 326 -2.08 1.59 4.63
C VAL A 326 -1.20 2.07 3.48
N THR A 327 -0.10 1.38 3.24
CA THR A 327 0.76 1.64 2.09
C THR A 327 1.06 0.32 1.37
N ALA A 328 1.24 0.37 0.06
CA ALA A 328 1.79 -0.75 -0.68
C ALA A 328 3.31 -0.59 -0.82
N ASN A 329 4.05 -1.66 -0.62
CA ASN A 329 5.50 -1.67 -0.90
C ASN A 329 5.73 -1.91 -2.40
N GLY A 330 5.08 -1.10 -3.24
CA GLY A 330 4.99 -1.22 -4.69
C GLY A 330 4.30 -0.02 -5.35
N PRO A 331 4.06 -0.07 -6.68
CA PRO A 331 4.37 -1.20 -7.56
C PRO A 331 5.88 -1.41 -7.68
N SER A 332 6.34 -2.59 -7.28
CA SER A 332 7.77 -2.91 -7.30
C SER A 332 8.24 -3.15 -8.74
N ALA A 333 8.92 -2.16 -9.30
CA ALA A 333 9.45 -2.24 -10.67
C ALA A 333 10.72 -3.11 -10.77
N ILE A 334 11.28 -3.48 -9.64
CA ILE A 334 12.41 -4.43 -9.56
C ILE A 334 12.13 -5.47 -8.49
N GLY A 335 13.00 -6.49 -8.47
CA GLY A 335 12.81 -7.65 -7.62
C GLY A 335 12.43 -7.34 -6.17
N SER A 336 11.32 -7.90 -5.74
CA SER A 336 10.83 -7.91 -4.37
C SER A 336 11.16 -9.23 -3.68
N TYR A 337 11.20 -9.23 -2.35
CA TYR A 337 11.41 -10.47 -1.61
C TYR A 337 10.18 -11.37 -1.70
N VAL A 338 10.42 -12.66 -1.96
CA VAL A 338 9.40 -13.71 -1.83
C VAL A 338 8.84 -13.68 -0.40
N PRO A 339 7.51 -13.83 -0.24
CA PRO A 339 6.89 -13.85 1.07
C PRO A 339 7.54 -14.85 2.03
N LYS A 340 7.78 -14.43 3.26
CA LYS A 340 8.43 -15.22 4.30
C LYS A 340 7.60 -16.46 4.63
N ARG A 341 8.25 -17.59 4.80
CA ARG A 341 7.61 -18.84 5.25
C ARG A 341 7.39 -18.82 6.77
N PRO A 342 6.47 -19.63 7.30
CA PRO A 342 6.28 -19.80 8.72
C PRO A 342 7.54 -20.33 9.40
N SER A 343 7.68 -20.10 10.71
CA SER A 343 8.76 -20.64 11.53
C SER A 343 8.63 -22.16 11.74
N PHE A 344 7.41 -22.67 11.66
CA PHE A 344 7.06 -24.10 11.67
C PHE A 344 5.83 -24.32 10.83
N GLU A 345 5.80 -25.43 10.09
CA GLU A 345 4.60 -25.91 9.41
C GLU A 345 4.52 -27.44 9.44
N ALA A 346 3.30 -27.94 9.60
CA ALA A 346 2.94 -29.34 9.52
C ALA A 346 1.73 -29.49 8.59
N ARG A 347 1.70 -30.56 7.82
CA ARG A 347 0.59 -30.89 6.92
C ARG A 347 -0.09 -32.21 7.29
N SER A 348 0.48 -32.89 8.25
CA SER A 348 -0.01 -34.17 8.76
C SER A 348 0.47 -34.40 10.20
N SER A 349 -0.12 -35.35 10.89
CA SER A 349 0.33 -35.75 12.23
C SER A 349 1.77 -36.26 12.27
N ALA A 350 2.33 -36.70 11.16
CA ALA A 350 3.71 -37.19 11.07
C ALA A 350 4.75 -36.06 11.17
N ASP A 351 4.37 -34.83 10.95
CA ASP A 351 5.26 -33.67 10.98
C ASP A 351 5.44 -33.12 12.42
N PHE A 352 4.67 -33.66 13.37
CA PHE A 352 4.75 -33.29 14.79
C PHE A 352 5.60 -34.29 15.60
N GLN A 353 6.05 -33.82 16.75
CA GLN A 353 6.64 -34.67 17.79
C GLN A 353 5.53 -35.16 18.71
N GLN A 354 5.45 -36.47 18.92
CA GLN A 354 4.47 -37.05 19.81
C GLN A 354 4.95 -37.01 21.28
N SER A 355 4.13 -36.45 22.17
CA SER A 355 4.32 -36.43 23.61
C SER A 355 3.03 -36.88 24.32
N GLY A 356 2.97 -38.15 24.71
CA GLY A 356 1.72 -38.74 25.23
C GLY A 356 0.59 -38.68 24.20
N ASN A 357 -0.48 -37.97 24.53
CA ASN A 357 -1.63 -37.73 23.65
C ASN A 357 -1.53 -36.41 22.85
N LEU A 358 -0.39 -35.68 22.99
CA LEU A 358 -0.18 -34.42 22.31
C LEU A 358 0.68 -34.62 21.08
N LEU A 359 0.38 -33.88 20.04
CA LEU A 359 1.22 -33.67 18.86
C LEU A 359 1.80 -32.25 18.96
N LEU A 360 3.10 -32.10 19.17
CA LEU A 360 3.78 -30.83 19.43
C LEU A 360 4.71 -30.44 18.28
N SER A 361 4.88 -29.16 18.04
CA SER A 361 5.84 -28.65 17.06
C SER A 361 7.29 -29.01 17.42
N SER A 362 8.15 -29.13 16.42
CA SER A 362 9.58 -29.39 16.63
C SER A 362 10.35 -28.16 17.09
N THR A 363 9.76 -26.97 16.99
CA THR A 363 10.32 -25.68 17.39
C THR A 363 9.36 -24.95 18.31
N GLU A 364 9.88 -23.98 19.06
CA GLU A 364 9.12 -23.16 20.00
C GLU A 364 8.78 -21.80 19.37
N THR A 365 7.65 -21.21 19.78
CA THR A 365 7.31 -19.83 19.50
C THR A 365 8.11 -18.91 20.42
N GLU A 366 8.27 -17.65 20.00
CA GLU A 366 8.52 -16.54 20.91
C GLU A 366 7.24 -16.21 21.70
N ALA A 367 7.33 -15.23 22.62
CA ALA A 367 6.15 -14.78 23.38
C ALA A 367 5.10 -14.06 22.51
N VAL A 368 5.51 -13.51 21.35
CA VAL A 368 4.66 -12.87 20.37
C VAL A 368 4.67 -13.72 19.10
N PHE A 369 3.52 -14.19 18.69
CA PHE A 369 3.41 -15.11 17.55
C PHE A 369 2.00 -15.12 16.95
N THR A 370 1.90 -15.65 15.74
CA THR A 370 0.64 -16.08 15.13
C THR A 370 0.70 -17.56 14.85
N ALA A 371 -0.34 -18.30 15.24
CA ALA A 371 -0.48 -19.72 14.92
C ALA A 371 -1.81 -19.99 14.22
N GLU A 372 -1.80 -20.96 13.32
CA GLU A 372 -2.97 -21.40 12.57
C GLU A 372 -3.08 -22.92 12.63
N TYR A 373 -4.29 -23.40 12.90
CA TYR A 373 -4.63 -24.80 13.00
C TYR A 373 -5.83 -25.09 12.10
N ASN A 374 -5.60 -25.88 11.07
CA ASN A 374 -6.66 -26.39 10.20
C ASN A 374 -7.01 -27.82 10.60
N PHE A 375 -8.29 -28.09 10.81
CA PHE A 375 -8.73 -29.37 11.32
C PHE A 375 -10.13 -29.73 10.83
N ILE A 376 -10.42 -31.04 10.78
CA ILE A 376 -11.77 -31.56 10.52
C ILE A 376 -12.22 -32.21 11.82
N PRO A 377 -13.18 -31.62 12.57
CA PRO A 377 -13.63 -32.15 13.83
C PRO A 377 -14.41 -33.46 13.63
N ALA A 378 -14.13 -34.46 14.44
CA ALA A 378 -14.99 -35.61 14.53
C ALA A 378 -16.30 -35.23 15.26
N ALA A 379 -17.42 -35.79 14.87
CA ALA A 379 -18.70 -35.55 15.47
C ALA A 379 -18.68 -35.76 17.00
N ASN A 380 -19.31 -34.84 17.75
CA ASN A 380 -19.41 -34.89 19.23
C ASN A 380 -18.05 -34.99 19.95
N SER A 381 -17.00 -34.41 19.40
CA SER A 381 -15.63 -34.47 19.92
C SER A 381 -15.13 -33.11 20.43
N VAL A 382 -14.07 -33.14 21.22
CA VAL A 382 -13.33 -31.96 21.62
C VAL A 382 -11.94 -31.97 21.01
N SER A 383 -11.62 -30.94 20.26
CA SER A 383 -10.30 -30.67 19.67
C SER A 383 -9.60 -29.57 20.46
N ARG A 384 -8.30 -29.72 20.74
CA ARG A 384 -7.52 -28.69 21.42
C ARG A 384 -6.38 -28.20 20.55
N PHE A 385 -6.17 -26.91 20.55
CA PHE A 385 -5.15 -26.14 19.86
C PHE A 385 -4.24 -25.51 20.91
N ILE A 386 -3.07 -26.10 21.11
CA ILE A 386 -2.17 -25.82 22.21
C ILE A 386 -1.11 -24.81 21.75
N PHE A 387 -0.74 -23.88 22.63
CA PHE A 387 0.36 -22.93 22.38
C PHE A 387 1.00 -22.50 23.70
N GLY A 388 2.22 -21.96 23.64
CA GLY A 388 3.01 -21.65 24.82
C GLY A 388 3.27 -22.88 25.70
N TYR A 389 3.36 -24.07 25.10
CA TYR A 389 3.54 -25.30 25.84
C TYR A 389 5.01 -25.43 26.30
N THR A 390 5.20 -25.53 27.61
CA THR A 390 6.49 -25.78 28.22
C THR A 390 6.55 -27.16 28.89
N ASP A 391 5.43 -27.61 29.49
CA ASP A 391 5.23 -28.94 30.06
C ASP A 391 3.72 -29.24 30.26
N GLU A 392 3.39 -30.44 30.77
CA GLU A 392 2.03 -30.91 31.01
C GLU A 392 1.22 -30.06 32.02
N LYS A 393 1.88 -29.17 32.77
CA LYS A 393 1.28 -28.32 33.79
C LYS A 393 1.25 -26.83 33.38
N ASN A 394 1.91 -26.48 32.26
CA ASN A 394 2.10 -25.10 31.86
C ASN A 394 1.92 -24.94 30.34
N TYR A 395 0.74 -24.54 29.91
CA TYR A 395 0.39 -24.26 28.52
C TYR A 395 -0.91 -23.50 28.42
N THR A 396 -1.11 -22.82 27.31
CA THR A 396 -2.38 -22.19 26.91
C THR A 396 -3.01 -22.99 25.77
N TYR A 397 -4.34 -23.01 25.72
CA TYR A 397 -5.03 -23.69 24.62
C TYR A 397 -6.36 -23.02 24.26
N ALA A 398 -6.71 -23.05 22.99
CA ALA A 398 -8.07 -22.96 22.54
C ALA A 398 -8.64 -24.37 22.36
N SER A 399 -9.93 -24.57 22.57
CA SER A 399 -10.59 -25.83 22.30
C SER A 399 -11.93 -25.64 21.62
N TRP A 400 -12.20 -26.51 20.64
CA TRP A 400 -13.47 -26.61 19.95
C TRP A 400 -14.24 -27.84 20.45
N ASP A 401 -15.43 -27.61 21.02
CA ASP A 401 -16.41 -28.66 21.37
C ASP A 401 -17.46 -28.75 20.26
N ALA A 402 -17.36 -29.79 19.45
CA ALA A 402 -18.25 -30.00 18.31
C ALA A 402 -19.72 -30.22 18.73
N ALA A 403 -19.99 -30.86 19.88
CA ALA A 403 -21.32 -31.06 20.39
C ALA A 403 -21.97 -29.78 20.96
N ALA A 404 -21.18 -28.99 21.68
CA ALA A 404 -21.63 -27.73 22.27
C ALA A 404 -21.56 -26.54 21.32
N LYS A 405 -20.94 -26.69 20.12
CA LYS A 405 -20.62 -25.62 19.18
C LYS A 405 -19.90 -24.44 19.84
N SER A 406 -18.97 -24.73 20.75
CA SER A 406 -18.32 -23.74 21.55
C SER A 406 -16.80 -23.76 21.40
N LEU A 407 -16.22 -22.58 21.26
CA LEU A 407 -14.79 -22.29 21.30
C LEU A 407 -14.45 -21.76 22.69
N VAL A 408 -13.50 -22.39 23.38
CA VAL A 408 -13.07 -22.00 24.74
C VAL A 408 -11.58 -21.68 24.69
N LEU A 409 -11.18 -20.62 25.36
CA LEU A 409 -9.79 -20.27 25.61
C LEU A 409 -9.48 -20.46 27.10
N ALA A 410 -8.45 -21.24 27.42
CA ALA A 410 -8.02 -21.48 28.78
C ALA A 410 -6.49 -21.65 28.88
N GLU A 411 -5.96 -21.46 30.08
CA GLU A 411 -4.56 -21.63 30.43
C GLU A 411 -4.45 -22.64 31.57
N VAL A 412 -3.47 -23.52 31.49
CA VAL A 412 -3.04 -24.38 32.60
C VAL A 412 -1.72 -23.82 33.12
N SER A 413 -1.72 -23.40 34.39
CA SER A 413 -0.53 -22.87 35.07
C SER A 413 -0.30 -23.60 36.38
N GLY A 414 0.87 -24.24 36.56
CA GLY A 414 1.14 -25.10 37.72
C GLY A 414 0.15 -26.25 37.88
N GLY A 415 -0.50 -26.68 36.80
CA GLY A 415 -1.54 -27.71 36.80
C GLY A 415 -2.95 -27.21 37.17
N ASN A 416 -3.15 -25.91 37.38
CA ASN A 416 -4.45 -25.30 37.63
C ASN A 416 -4.96 -24.66 36.34
N GLU A 417 -6.23 -24.95 36.01
CA GLU A 417 -6.86 -24.43 34.79
C GLU A 417 -7.63 -23.14 35.07
N LYS A 418 -7.50 -22.15 34.19
CA LYS A 418 -8.22 -20.88 34.20
C LYS A 418 -8.79 -20.63 32.80
N GLU A 419 -10.14 -20.49 32.73
CA GLU A 419 -10.82 -20.06 31.50
C GLU A 419 -10.68 -18.55 31.35
N TYR A 420 -10.31 -18.08 30.13
CA TYR A 420 -10.22 -16.68 29.78
C TYR A 420 -11.46 -16.21 28.99
N GLY A 421 -12.09 -17.09 28.25
CA GLY A 421 -13.25 -16.74 27.44
C GLY A 421 -13.87 -17.90 26.70
N ARG A 422 -15.12 -17.69 26.29
CA ARG A 422 -15.91 -18.67 25.53
C ARG A 422 -16.78 -17.98 24.49
N ALA A 423 -16.90 -18.59 23.31
CA ALA A 423 -17.77 -18.14 22.24
C ALA A 423 -18.52 -19.31 21.60
N THR A 424 -19.67 -19.06 21.02
CA THR A 424 -20.44 -20.05 20.26
C THR A 424 -20.34 -19.81 18.77
N VAL A 425 -20.36 -20.89 17.97
CA VAL A 425 -20.38 -20.88 16.52
C VAL A 425 -21.42 -21.90 16.05
N ASP A 426 -22.69 -21.59 16.31
CA ASP A 426 -23.82 -22.54 16.17
C ASP A 426 -23.97 -23.15 14.77
N PHE A 427 -23.57 -22.41 13.73
CA PHE A 427 -23.67 -22.86 12.34
C PHE A 427 -22.53 -23.77 11.89
N ALA A 428 -21.43 -23.89 12.66
CA ALA A 428 -20.28 -24.70 12.27
C ALA A 428 -20.69 -26.17 12.13
N SER A 429 -20.42 -26.76 10.97
CA SER A 429 -20.68 -28.17 10.69
C SER A 429 -19.57 -29.07 11.21
N ASP A 430 -19.90 -30.30 11.58
CA ASP A 430 -18.90 -31.32 11.83
C ASP A 430 -18.43 -31.93 10.49
N GLU A 431 -17.30 -32.65 10.52
CA GLU A 431 -16.74 -33.37 9.38
C GLU A 431 -16.41 -32.47 8.14
N VAL A 432 -16.22 -31.17 8.38
CA VAL A 432 -15.71 -30.22 7.38
C VAL A 432 -14.49 -29.49 7.93
N LEU A 433 -13.68 -28.95 7.06
CA LEU A 433 -12.50 -28.21 7.48
C LEU A 433 -12.91 -26.92 8.18
N HIS A 434 -12.28 -26.66 9.32
CA HIS A 434 -12.30 -25.39 10.03
C HIS A 434 -10.88 -24.93 10.32
N THR A 435 -10.74 -23.64 10.58
CA THR A 435 -9.47 -23.02 10.94
C THR A 435 -9.63 -22.34 12.29
N VAL A 436 -8.75 -22.67 13.24
CA VAL A 436 -8.54 -21.83 14.43
C VAL A 436 -7.25 -21.07 14.24
N ARG A 437 -7.32 -19.76 14.35
CA ARG A 437 -6.16 -18.87 14.28
C ARG A 437 -6.01 -18.16 15.61
N VAL A 438 -4.78 -18.09 16.10
CA VAL A 438 -4.39 -17.43 17.33
C VAL A 438 -3.37 -16.36 17.00
N GLU A 439 -3.64 -15.13 17.44
CA GLU A 439 -2.70 -14.01 17.34
C GLU A 439 -2.33 -13.55 18.75
N GLN A 440 -1.15 -13.90 19.20
CA GLN A 440 -0.65 -13.53 20.52
C GLN A 440 0.27 -12.32 20.42
N GLY A 441 -0.22 -11.18 20.85
CA GLY A 441 0.59 -9.99 21.11
C GLY A 441 1.24 -10.05 22.50
N ALA A 442 1.96 -9.01 22.89
CA ALA A 442 2.64 -8.99 24.20
C ALA A 442 1.68 -9.04 25.40
N ALA A 443 0.50 -8.41 25.28
CA ALA A 443 -0.48 -8.35 26.36
C ALA A 443 -1.92 -8.65 25.90
N ARG A 444 -2.11 -9.09 24.66
CA ARG A 444 -3.44 -9.32 24.06
C ARG A 444 -3.43 -10.57 23.22
N LEU A 445 -4.46 -11.36 23.32
CA LEU A 445 -4.67 -12.59 22.57
C LEU A 445 -5.99 -12.51 21.80
N LEU A 446 -5.92 -12.68 20.50
CA LEU A 446 -7.07 -12.78 19.61
C LEU A 446 -7.22 -14.22 19.14
N VAL A 447 -8.44 -14.75 19.16
CA VAL A 447 -8.75 -16.08 18.62
C VAL A 447 -9.85 -15.97 17.58
N TYR A 448 -9.56 -16.51 16.42
CA TYR A 448 -10.48 -16.58 15.29
C TYR A 448 -10.93 -18.02 15.08
N PHE A 449 -12.17 -18.19 14.67
CA PHE A 449 -12.71 -19.44 14.13
C PHE A 449 -13.13 -19.20 12.68
N ASP A 450 -12.54 -19.94 11.74
CA ASP A 450 -12.52 -19.62 10.31
C ASP A 450 -11.94 -18.20 10.10
N THR A 451 -12.64 -17.23 9.66
CA THR A 451 -12.15 -15.84 9.54
C THR A 451 -12.72 -14.89 10.61
N MET A 452 -13.61 -15.40 11.46
CA MET A 452 -14.36 -14.65 12.45
C MET A 452 -13.58 -14.48 13.75
N ARG A 453 -13.40 -13.26 14.24
CA ARG A 453 -12.84 -13.01 15.56
C ARG A 453 -13.86 -13.38 16.63
N LYS A 454 -13.55 -14.37 17.43
CA LYS A 454 -14.45 -14.92 18.45
C LYS A 454 -14.04 -14.55 19.88
N LEU A 455 -12.74 -14.45 20.13
CA LEU A 455 -12.26 -14.08 21.47
C LEU A 455 -11.19 -12.99 21.34
N ASP A 456 -11.20 -12.09 22.31
CA ASP A 456 -10.29 -10.95 22.44
C ASP A 456 -10.07 -10.71 23.93
N VAL A 457 -8.91 -11.10 24.45
CA VAL A 457 -8.64 -11.12 25.88
C VAL A 457 -7.28 -10.53 26.21
N GLU A 458 -7.15 -9.98 27.41
CA GLU A 458 -5.85 -9.65 27.99
C GLU A 458 -5.12 -10.94 28.36
N HIS A 459 -3.98 -11.17 27.74
CA HIS A 459 -3.15 -12.33 27.98
C HIS A 459 -1.69 -12.03 27.60
N SER A 460 -0.77 -12.33 28.50
CA SER A 460 0.65 -12.20 28.22
C SER A 460 1.17 -13.46 27.55
N GLY A 461 1.81 -13.31 26.42
CA GLY A 461 2.38 -14.43 25.70
C GLY A 461 3.50 -15.12 26.44
N VAL A 462 3.57 -16.43 26.25
CA VAL A 462 4.63 -17.29 26.76
C VAL A 462 5.26 -18.03 25.58
N ALA A 463 6.59 -18.02 25.50
CA ALA A 463 7.31 -18.82 24.52
C ALA A 463 7.12 -20.31 24.82
N GLY A 464 6.99 -21.13 23.78
CA GLY A 464 6.80 -22.57 23.92
C GLY A 464 6.33 -23.24 22.64
N GLN A 465 6.14 -24.55 22.67
CA GLN A 465 5.69 -25.28 21.49
C GLN A 465 4.21 -25.00 21.23
N ILE A 466 3.82 -25.05 19.95
CA ILE A 466 2.42 -25.24 19.57
C ILE A 466 2.10 -26.71 19.44
N GLY A 467 0.80 -27.05 19.50
CA GLY A 467 0.41 -28.46 19.36
C GLY A 467 -1.09 -28.65 19.21
N VAL A 468 -1.44 -29.92 19.04
CA VAL A 468 -2.84 -30.31 18.85
C VAL A 468 -3.13 -31.61 19.64
N SER A 469 -4.39 -31.77 20.06
CA SER A 469 -4.88 -33.02 20.64
C SER A 469 -6.38 -33.22 20.44
N GLY A 470 -6.82 -34.45 20.46
CA GLY A 470 -8.22 -34.85 20.25
C GLY A 470 -8.38 -35.71 18.98
N PRO A 471 -9.57 -36.23 18.74
CA PRO A 471 -9.85 -37.18 17.66
C PRO A 471 -10.15 -36.52 16.30
N SER A 472 -9.68 -35.28 16.07
CA SER A 472 -9.83 -34.58 14.80
C SER A 472 -8.83 -35.07 13.75
N GLU A 473 -9.19 -34.91 12.48
CA GLU A 473 -8.25 -35.01 11.39
C GLU A 473 -7.47 -33.67 11.30
N TRP A 474 -6.17 -33.73 11.62
CA TRP A 474 -5.28 -32.58 11.60
C TRP A 474 -4.75 -32.33 10.19
N GLN A 475 -4.93 -31.10 9.74
CA GLN A 475 -4.51 -30.61 8.44
C GLN A 475 -3.34 -29.64 8.59
N TYR A 476 -3.24 -28.60 7.73
CA TYR A 476 -2.18 -27.62 7.82
C TYR A 476 -2.19 -26.94 9.20
N THR A 477 -1.04 -26.99 9.86
CA THR A 477 -0.79 -26.27 11.12
C THR A 477 0.54 -25.56 11.02
N ALA A 478 0.59 -24.29 11.44
CA ALA A 478 1.80 -23.50 11.32
C ALA A 478 1.85 -22.40 12.38
N PHE A 479 3.06 -21.88 12.65
CA PHE A 479 3.22 -20.63 13.37
C PHE A 479 4.33 -19.77 12.78
N SER A 480 4.22 -18.46 13.01
CA SER A 480 5.28 -17.48 12.82
C SER A 480 5.46 -16.66 14.09
N ASN A 481 6.70 -16.23 14.34
CA ASN A 481 7.03 -15.34 15.45
C ASN A 481 6.73 -13.88 15.10
N ASP A 482 5.60 -13.67 14.46
CA ASP A 482 5.02 -12.39 14.08
C ASP A 482 3.55 -12.36 14.52
N ALA A 483 3.08 -11.20 14.94
CA ALA A 483 1.68 -10.95 15.23
C ALA A 483 1.29 -9.57 14.68
N PHE A 484 0.02 -9.25 14.74
CA PHE A 484 -0.53 -8.02 14.14
C PHE A 484 0.36 -6.79 14.42
N GLY A 485 1.06 -6.31 13.40
CA GLY A 485 1.91 -5.12 13.44
C GLY A 485 3.42 -5.37 13.59
N THR A 486 3.89 -6.56 13.98
CA THR A 486 5.32 -6.78 14.24
C THR A 486 6.15 -7.00 12.98
N SER A 487 5.63 -7.72 12.00
CA SER A 487 6.37 -8.05 10.77
C SER A 487 6.64 -6.84 9.87
N ASP A 488 5.81 -5.79 9.97
CA ASP A 488 5.96 -4.58 9.15
C ASP A 488 7.18 -3.74 9.54
N PHE A 489 7.71 -3.90 10.75
CA PHE A 489 8.82 -3.10 11.27
C PHE A 489 10.22 -3.61 10.87
N GLU A 490 10.33 -4.80 10.32
CA GLU A 490 11.62 -5.36 9.88
C GLU A 490 11.74 -5.53 8.36
N THR A 491 10.74 -5.15 7.61
CA THR A 491 10.72 -5.31 6.16
C THR A 491 11.68 -4.33 5.49
N VAL A 492 12.49 -4.82 4.55
CA VAL A 492 13.27 -3.98 3.64
C VAL A 492 12.32 -3.13 2.80
N LYS A 493 12.54 -1.83 2.80
CA LYS A 493 11.71 -0.87 2.07
C LYS A 493 12.22 -0.72 0.64
N SER A 494 11.34 -0.89 -0.34
CA SER A 494 11.70 -0.60 -1.73
C SER A 494 11.84 0.91 -1.93
N VAL A 495 12.85 1.32 -2.68
CA VAL A 495 13.08 2.69 -3.11
C VAL A 495 13.19 2.71 -4.64
N PRO A 496 12.33 3.44 -5.36
CA PRO A 496 11.29 4.36 -4.85
C PRO A 496 10.20 3.68 -4.00
N GLY A 497 9.66 4.42 -3.02
CA GLY A 497 8.57 3.88 -2.20
C GLY A 497 8.12 4.77 -1.05
N LEU A 498 6.99 4.39 -0.46
CA LEU A 498 6.38 5.01 0.72
C LEU A 498 6.26 3.95 1.82
N PHE A 499 6.62 4.28 3.06
CA PHE A 499 6.50 3.38 4.19
C PHE A 499 6.22 4.12 5.52
N PRO A 500 5.61 3.47 6.52
CA PRO A 500 5.39 4.06 7.83
C PRO A 500 6.70 4.48 8.51
N ALA A 501 6.72 5.65 9.13
CA ALA A 501 7.90 6.13 9.86
C ALA A 501 8.23 5.26 11.07
N THR A 502 7.24 4.57 11.63
CA THR A 502 7.39 3.63 12.74
C THR A 502 8.00 2.29 12.34
N SER A 503 8.15 2.03 11.03
CA SER A 503 8.68 0.77 10.48
C SER A 503 10.22 0.73 10.42
N TYR A 504 10.90 1.30 11.43
CA TYR A 504 12.35 1.21 11.60
C TYR A 504 12.78 -0.17 12.14
N LEU A 505 14.06 -0.49 11.97
CA LEU A 505 14.63 -1.77 12.42
C LEU A 505 14.52 -1.94 13.93
N LYS A 506 14.37 -3.18 14.39
CA LYS A 506 14.32 -3.55 15.81
C LYS A 506 15.69 -3.50 16.48
N GLY A 507 15.66 -3.42 17.80
CA GLY A 507 16.81 -3.53 18.68
C GLY A 507 17.42 -2.18 19.07
N GLU A 508 17.45 -1.89 20.38
CA GLU A 508 18.11 -0.70 20.92
C GLU A 508 19.61 -0.71 20.55
N ASN A 509 20.14 0.43 20.14
CA ASN A 509 21.49 0.64 19.58
C ASN A 509 21.79 -0.17 18.31
N ARG A 510 20.79 -0.81 17.73
CA ARG A 510 20.87 -1.53 16.45
C ARG A 510 20.02 -0.85 15.38
N GLY A 511 18.70 -0.92 15.54
CA GLY A 511 17.72 -0.29 14.67
C GLY A 511 17.33 1.09 15.13
N PHE A 512 17.53 1.41 16.40
CA PHE A 512 17.21 2.70 16.99
C PHE A 512 18.01 3.01 18.24
N SER A 513 18.06 4.29 18.61
CA SER A 513 18.45 4.74 19.95
C SER A 513 17.58 5.94 20.30
N LEU A 514 16.62 5.69 21.16
CA LEU A 514 15.65 6.69 21.62
C LEU A 514 15.89 6.95 23.09
N ARG A 515 16.19 8.20 23.43
CA ARG A 515 16.37 8.62 24.83
C ARG A 515 15.04 8.60 25.57
N LYS A 516 15.00 9.07 26.78
CA LYS A 516 13.81 9.05 27.61
C LYS A 516 12.56 9.47 26.81
N ALA A 517 11.57 8.60 26.77
CA ALA A 517 10.32 8.89 26.14
C ALA A 517 9.58 10.02 26.83
N THR A 518 9.17 11.05 26.11
CA THR A 518 8.34 12.14 26.59
C THR A 518 6.86 11.94 26.26
N VAL A 519 6.57 11.07 25.31
CA VAL A 519 5.22 10.68 24.90
C VAL A 519 4.89 9.28 25.39
N LYS A 520 3.62 9.01 25.58
CA LYS A 520 3.15 7.68 25.95
C LYS A 520 3.29 6.76 24.73
N ALA A 521 3.94 5.59 24.92
CA ALA A 521 4.01 4.57 23.89
C ALA A 521 2.60 4.05 23.56
N ASP A 522 2.33 3.81 22.29
CA ASP A 522 1.05 3.32 21.77
C ASP A 522 0.99 1.79 21.65
N GLY A 523 2.09 1.12 21.95
CA GLY A 523 2.19 -0.34 21.91
C GLY A 523 2.46 -0.96 20.55
N ILE A 524 2.68 -0.15 19.51
CA ILE A 524 2.95 -0.67 18.16
C ILE A 524 4.30 -1.40 18.07
N ARG A 525 5.26 -1.03 18.92
CA ARG A 525 6.60 -1.66 19.01
C ARG A 525 6.75 -2.40 20.33
N GLN A 526 5.96 -3.44 20.49
CA GLN A 526 5.89 -4.19 21.75
C GLN A 526 7.25 -4.78 22.15
N GLY A 527 7.57 -4.66 23.45
CA GLY A 527 8.83 -5.17 24.00
C GLY A 527 10.05 -4.29 23.78
N GLU A 528 9.92 -3.15 23.09
CA GLU A 528 10.99 -2.19 22.86
C GLU A 528 10.71 -0.85 23.56
N ARG A 529 11.74 -0.02 23.72
CA ARG A 529 11.55 1.36 24.16
C ARG A 529 10.99 2.16 23.00
N GLU A 530 9.80 2.68 23.16
CA GLU A 530 9.07 3.37 22.10
C GLU A 530 8.95 4.87 22.36
N LYS A 531 8.99 5.65 21.27
CA LYS A 531 8.56 7.03 21.20
C LYS A 531 7.60 7.20 20.05
N THR A 532 6.51 6.50 20.12
CA THR A 532 5.43 6.54 19.15
C THR A 532 4.13 6.95 19.83
N TYR A 533 3.23 7.56 19.11
CA TYR A 533 1.88 7.84 19.55
C TYR A 533 0.91 7.74 18.37
N VAL A 534 -0.37 7.54 18.68
CA VAL A 534 -1.43 7.61 17.66
C VAL A 534 -1.78 9.06 17.45
N ASP A 535 -1.75 9.52 16.19
CA ASP A 535 -2.32 10.79 15.81
C ASP A 535 -3.85 10.73 15.95
N THR A 536 -4.42 11.51 16.86
CA THR A 536 -5.85 11.43 17.21
C THR A 536 -6.77 11.90 16.09
N ASP A 537 -6.26 12.67 15.14
CA ASP A 537 -7.07 13.20 14.04
C ASP A 537 -7.17 12.21 12.87
N SER A 538 -6.12 11.40 12.65
CA SER A 538 -6.04 10.44 11.54
C SER A 538 -5.92 8.97 11.97
N ASP A 539 -5.90 8.70 13.28
CA ASP A 539 -5.66 7.36 13.82
C ASP A 539 -4.34 6.72 13.31
N THR A 540 -3.38 7.54 12.93
CA THR A 540 -2.11 7.11 12.36
C THR A 540 -1.01 7.16 13.41
N HIS A 541 -0.13 6.17 13.41
CA HIS A 541 0.98 6.14 14.35
C HIS A 541 2.11 7.08 13.91
N ALA A 542 2.56 7.93 14.81
CA ALA A 542 3.65 8.86 14.58
C ALA A 542 4.92 8.47 15.36
N LEU A 543 6.04 8.45 14.66
CA LEU A 543 7.37 8.40 15.26
C LEU A 543 7.71 9.78 15.83
N VAL A 544 8.24 9.81 17.04
CA VAL A 544 8.71 11.04 17.70
C VAL A 544 10.21 10.94 17.98
N LEU A 545 10.97 11.93 17.49
CA LEU A 545 12.35 12.17 17.88
C LEU A 545 12.40 13.51 18.60
N ASP A 546 12.61 13.54 19.93
CA ASP A 546 12.49 14.74 20.75
C ASP A 546 13.71 15.00 21.66
N ALA A 547 14.69 14.10 21.64
CA ALA A 547 15.94 14.30 22.33
C ALA A 547 17.11 14.35 21.34
N ARG A 548 17.98 15.32 21.51
CA ARG A 548 19.20 15.43 20.71
C ARG A 548 19.97 14.10 20.70
N GLY A 549 20.23 13.57 19.50
CA GLY A 549 20.89 12.30 19.28
C GLY A 549 19.95 11.09 19.21
N ASP A 550 18.65 11.25 19.35
CA ASP A 550 17.68 10.21 19.00
C ASP A 550 17.84 9.83 17.52
N TRP A 551 17.80 8.55 17.22
CA TRP A 551 17.85 8.07 15.85
C TRP A 551 17.08 6.77 15.64
N VAL A 552 16.63 6.59 14.40
CA VAL A 552 16.06 5.34 13.89
C VAL A 552 16.72 4.97 12.57
N LYS A 553 16.76 3.68 12.25
CA LYS A 553 17.38 3.15 11.03
C LYS A 553 16.42 2.28 10.26
N TYR A 554 16.44 2.43 8.94
CA TYR A 554 15.67 1.63 7.99
C TYR A 554 16.60 0.84 7.09
N ALA A 555 16.21 -0.39 6.73
CA ALA A 555 16.81 -1.09 5.61
C ALA A 555 16.05 -0.73 4.34
N ILE A 556 16.75 -0.28 3.31
CA ILE A 556 16.19 0.13 2.03
C ILE A 556 16.84 -0.60 0.87
N ARG A 557 16.11 -0.79 -0.20
CA ARG A 557 16.60 -1.34 -1.46
C ARG A 557 16.32 -0.39 -2.60
N VAL A 558 17.38 0.12 -3.18
CA VAL A 558 17.36 1.16 -4.21
C VAL A 558 17.39 0.54 -5.60
N THR A 559 16.59 1.02 -6.52
CA THR A 559 16.37 0.45 -7.84
C THR A 559 17.37 0.93 -8.89
N GLU A 560 17.85 2.16 -8.74
CA GLU A 560 18.73 2.80 -9.73
C GLU A 560 19.66 3.81 -9.07
N ASP A 561 20.80 4.04 -9.71
CA ASP A 561 21.74 5.09 -9.31
C ASP A 561 21.12 6.45 -9.62
N SER A 562 20.82 7.23 -8.58
CA SER A 562 20.23 8.56 -8.74
C SER A 562 20.37 9.40 -7.48
N TYR A 563 20.09 10.69 -7.58
CA TYR A 563 19.71 11.46 -6.42
C TYR A 563 18.27 11.13 -6.04
N HIS A 564 18.01 11.02 -4.75
CA HIS A 564 16.70 10.71 -4.22
C HIS A 564 16.26 11.78 -3.23
N GLY A 565 15.05 12.28 -3.41
CA GLY A 565 14.36 13.09 -2.42
C GLY A 565 13.83 12.21 -1.30
N VAL A 566 14.18 12.54 -0.08
CA VAL A 566 13.59 11.95 1.12
C VAL A 566 12.56 12.93 1.64
N SER A 567 11.30 12.58 1.51
CA SER A 567 10.19 13.36 2.03
C SER A 567 9.44 12.58 3.10
N ALA A 568 8.71 13.29 3.95
CA ALA A 568 7.92 12.67 5.00
C ALA A 568 6.64 13.46 5.26
N ARG A 569 5.61 12.75 5.71
CA ARG A 569 4.46 13.39 6.33
C ARG A 569 4.84 13.71 7.77
N ILE A 570 5.11 14.97 8.02
CA ILE A 570 5.73 15.44 9.25
C ILE A 570 4.87 16.51 9.94
N SER A 571 4.85 16.50 11.28
CA SER A 571 4.12 17.52 12.04
C SER A 571 4.65 18.92 11.74
N THR A 572 3.76 19.83 11.42
CA THR A 572 4.09 21.24 11.18
C THR A 572 4.74 21.92 12.39
N ALA A 573 4.49 21.41 13.61
CA ALA A 573 5.18 21.82 14.83
C ALA A 573 6.68 21.46 14.84
N SER A 574 7.14 20.64 13.90
CA SER A 574 8.55 20.25 13.75
C SER A 574 9.37 21.25 12.91
N ALA A 575 8.79 22.30 12.40
CA ALA A 575 9.49 23.32 11.60
C ALA A 575 10.76 23.83 12.30
N GLY A 576 11.86 23.91 11.55
CA GLY A 576 13.16 24.34 12.06
C GLY A 576 13.95 23.23 12.80
N ALA A 577 13.40 22.03 12.97
CA ALA A 577 14.16 20.91 13.50
C ALA A 577 15.34 20.57 12.57
N ARG A 578 16.50 20.30 13.15
CA ARG A 578 17.69 19.90 12.40
C ARG A 578 17.97 18.42 12.61
N PHE A 579 18.28 17.72 11.53
CA PHE A 579 18.51 16.29 11.52
C PHE A 579 19.58 15.90 10.51
N GLN A 580 20.01 14.64 10.61
CA GLN A 580 20.94 14.01 9.67
C GLN A 580 20.26 12.80 9.02
N LEU A 581 20.46 12.65 7.72
CA LEU A 581 20.29 11.40 6.99
C LEU A 581 21.67 10.79 6.82
N ILE A 582 21.83 9.56 7.29
CA ILE A 582 23.11 8.85 7.27
C ILE A 582 22.90 7.56 6.49
N VAL A 583 23.59 7.45 5.35
CA VAL A 583 23.52 6.26 4.48
C VAL A 583 24.72 5.37 4.80
N ASP A 584 24.45 4.10 5.07
CA ASP A 584 25.45 3.04 5.34
C ASP A 584 26.44 3.37 6.46
N ASN A 585 26.00 4.17 7.44
CA ASN A 585 26.80 4.69 8.55
C ASN A 585 28.03 5.57 8.14
N GLU A 586 28.16 5.89 6.86
CA GLU A 586 29.33 6.61 6.32
C GLU A 586 28.98 7.99 5.75
N ASN A 587 27.97 8.06 4.90
CA ASN A 587 27.63 9.30 4.19
C ASN A 587 26.59 10.07 5.00
N VAL A 588 26.97 11.25 5.48
CA VAL A 588 26.17 12.08 6.39
C VAL A 588 25.72 13.35 5.68
N TYR A 589 24.40 13.55 5.64
CA TYR A 589 23.75 14.72 5.08
C TYR A 589 22.96 15.43 6.18
N THR A 590 23.13 16.73 6.35
CA THR A 590 22.46 17.52 7.40
C THR A 590 21.43 18.45 6.79
N PHE A 591 20.21 18.40 7.32
CA PHE A 591 19.06 19.14 6.83
C PHE A 591 18.30 19.85 7.95
N THR A 592 17.44 20.75 7.54
CA THR A 592 16.51 21.46 8.43
C THR A 592 15.10 21.25 7.89
N VAL A 593 14.16 20.93 8.79
CA VAL A 593 12.74 20.83 8.43
C VAL A 593 12.23 22.18 8.00
N PRO A 594 11.70 22.35 6.77
CA PRO A 594 11.21 23.63 6.29
C PRO A 594 9.94 24.06 7.04
N ALA A 595 9.62 25.36 6.94
CA ALA A 595 8.33 25.85 7.41
C ALA A 595 7.21 25.38 6.48
N SER A 596 6.11 24.91 7.06
CA SER A 596 4.94 24.47 6.29
C SER A 596 3.87 25.54 6.13
N GLY A 597 3.90 26.56 6.96
CA GLY A 597 2.88 27.62 6.97
C GLY A 597 1.59 27.28 7.71
N LEU A 598 1.49 26.09 8.29
CA LEU A 598 0.33 25.64 9.06
C LEU A 598 0.63 25.64 10.56
N ASP A 599 -0.38 25.92 11.38
CA ASP A 599 -0.17 26.05 12.83
C ASP A 599 -0.27 24.72 13.58
N ASN A 600 -1.04 23.74 13.08
CA ASN A 600 -1.19 22.42 13.69
C ASN A 600 -1.56 21.39 12.62
N GLY A 601 -0.99 20.19 12.70
CA GLY A 601 -1.27 19.10 11.77
C GLY A 601 -0.01 18.50 11.18
N PHE A 602 -0.17 17.69 10.13
CA PHE A 602 0.90 17.06 9.38
C PHE A 602 0.91 17.55 7.93
N ALA A 603 2.08 17.80 7.39
CA ALA A 603 2.28 18.19 6.00
C ALA A 603 3.28 17.25 5.32
N GLN A 604 3.11 17.03 4.02
CA GLN A 604 4.10 16.34 3.19
C GLN A 604 5.23 17.33 2.88
N LEU A 605 6.42 17.08 3.44
CA LEU A 605 7.57 17.95 3.31
C LEU A 605 8.78 17.20 2.78
N MET A 606 9.59 17.85 1.95
CA MET A 606 10.92 17.37 1.57
C MET A 606 11.86 17.54 2.75
N LEU A 607 12.45 16.45 3.22
CA LEU A 607 13.45 16.47 4.29
C LEU A 607 14.85 16.74 3.74
N GLY A 608 15.16 16.24 2.54
CA GLY A 608 16.43 16.47 1.89
C GLY A 608 16.61 15.64 0.64
N GLN A 609 17.73 15.87 -0.06
CA GLN A 609 18.13 15.10 -1.25
C GLN A 609 19.47 14.43 -0.99
N ILE A 610 19.57 13.14 -1.29
CA ILE A 610 20.77 12.35 -1.10
C ILE A 610 21.07 11.50 -2.33
N PRO A 611 22.34 11.30 -2.72
CA PRO A 611 22.68 10.31 -3.72
C PRO A 611 22.56 8.90 -3.13
N LEU A 612 21.94 8.02 -3.88
CA LEU A 612 21.87 6.59 -3.56
C LEU A 612 22.25 5.79 -4.79
N THR A 613 23.08 4.79 -4.59
CA THR A 613 23.40 3.82 -5.65
C THR A 613 22.39 2.68 -5.64
N LYS A 614 22.26 1.99 -6.76
CA LYS A 614 21.45 0.79 -6.88
C LYS A 614 21.94 -0.29 -5.92
N GLY A 615 21.03 -0.88 -5.14
CA GLY A 615 21.38 -1.95 -4.22
C GLY A 615 20.72 -1.78 -2.86
N ASN A 616 21.26 -2.50 -1.89
CA ASN A 616 20.77 -2.51 -0.52
C ASN A 616 21.57 -1.52 0.32
N HIS A 617 20.85 -0.68 1.06
CA HIS A 617 21.41 0.35 1.93
C HIS A 617 20.73 0.40 3.27
N THR A 618 21.38 1.02 4.23
CA THR A 618 20.74 1.47 5.47
C THR A 618 20.58 2.99 5.44
N LEU A 619 19.45 3.46 5.89
CA LEU A 619 19.15 4.88 6.04
C LEU A 619 18.88 5.17 7.52
N LYS A 620 19.74 5.96 8.17
CA LYS A 620 19.55 6.39 9.54
C LYS A 620 19.09 7.84 9.56
N LEU A 621 18.03 8.09 10.29
CA LEU A 621 17.51 9.42 10.58
C LEU A 621 17.87 9.80 12.01
N ARG A 622 18.61 10.90 12.22
CA ARG A 622 19.13 11.30 13.53
C ARG A 622 18.80 12.76 13.85
N LEU A 623 18.18 13.01 14.99
CA LEU A 623 17.85 14.36 15.43
C LEU A 623 19.07 15.09 16.01
N LEU A 624 19.34 16.28 15.53
CA LEU A 624 20.38 17.18 16.04
C LEU A 624 19.81 18.27 16.94
N GLN A 625 18.66 18.80 16.60
CA GLN A 625 18.03 19.92 17.33
C GLN A 625 16.54 19.96 17.05
N GLY A 626 15.79 20.44 18.03
CA GLY A 626 14.33 20.56 17.92
C GLY A 626 13.61 19.26 18.25
N LYS A 627 12.42 19.11 17.71
CA LYS A 627 11.57 17.94 17.82
C LYS A 627 11.06 17.58 16.42
N MET A 628 11.00 16.31 16.09
CA MET A 628 10.51 15.81 14.84
C MET A 628 9.45 14.74 15.10
N GLU A 629 8.29 14.90 14.49
CA GLU A 629 7.17 13.94 14.53
C GLU A 629 6.75 13.63 13.11
N MET A 630 6.68 12.34 12.74
CA MET A 630 6.37 11.92 11.39
C MET A 630 5.58 10.61 11.35
N THR A 631 4.70 10.49 10.37
CA THR A 631 3.85 9.30 10.19
C THR A 631 4.33 8.41 9.03
N ALA A 632 4.81 8.99 7.95
CA ALA A 632 5.27 8.25 6.78
C ALA A 632 6.52 8.88 6.16
N ILE A 633 7.33 8.06 5.51
CA ILE A 633 8.52 8.48 4.75
C ILE A 633 8.36 8.01 3.32
N ARG A 634 8.63 8.92 2.37
CA ARG A 634 8.67 8.65 0.93
C ARG A 634 10.06 8.94 0.40
N ILE A 635 10.60 8.04 -0.40
CA ILE A 635 11.89 8.22 -1.07
C ILE A 635 11.66 8.02 -2.56
N GLU A 636 12.01 9.02 -3.34
CA GLU A 636 11.80 9.03 -4.80
C GLU A 636 13.01 9.64 -5.51
N PRO A 637 13.32 9.22 -6.75
CA PRO A 637 14.35 9.87 -7.54
C PRO A 637 14.06 11.37 -7.72
N THR A 638 15.08 12.20 -7.60
CA THR A 638 15.00 13.65 -7.82
C THR A 638 16.09 14.11 -8.77
N ASN A 639 15.86 15.24 -9.38
CA ASN A 639 16.88 15.85 -10.23
C ASN A 639 17.60 16.98 -9.46
N PRO A 640 18.88 16.80 -9.10
CA PRO A 640 19.66 17.83 -8.40
C PRO A 640 20.24 18.88 -9.36
N SER A 641 20.17 18.61 -10.68
CA SER A 641 20.70 19.53 -11.67
C SER A 641 19.77 20.72 -11.85
N SER A 642 20.33 21.92 -11.93
CA SER A 642 19.56 23.08 -12.35
C SER A 642 19.12 22.91 -13.80
N LEU A 643 17.83 23.09 -14.06
CA LEU A 643 17.23 23.08 -15.38
C LEU A 643 16.77 24.47 -15.71
N SER A 644 17.06 24.92 -16.93
CA SER A 644 16.62 26.22 -17.42
C SER A 644 16.09 26.07 -18.83
N TYR A 645 14.86 26.52 -19.04
CA TYR A 645 14.24 26.64 -20.34
C TYR A 645 13.80 28.08 -20.53
N GLU A 646 14.31 28.73 -21.55
CA GLU A 646 13.95 30.10 -21.86
C GLU A 646 13.61 30.21 -23.35
N ASN A 647 12.45 30.84 -23.63
CA ASN A 647 11.91 30.94 -24.99
C ASN A 647 11.70 29.61 -25.73
N ALA A 648 11.49 28.53 -24.97
CA ALA A 648 11.37 27.17 -25.52
C ALA A 648 10.09 26.94 -26.30
N LEU A 649 9.21 27.92 -26.44
CA LEU A 649 7.95 27.83 -27.17
C LEU A 649 8.05 28.30 -28.65
N ASN A 650 9.22 28.58 -29.17
CA ASN A 650 9.38 29.07 -30.53
C ASN A 650 9.28 27.98 -31.59
N GLU A 651 9.54 26.73 -31.23
CA GLU A 651 9.49 25.59 -32.13
C GLU A 651 8.75 24.41 -31.53
N ILE A 652 7.92 23.74 -32.31
CA ILE A 652 7.30 22.45 -31.91
C ILE A 652 8.37 21.36 -31.97
N ASN A 653 8.40 20.48 -31.01
CA ASN A 653 9.37 19.39 -30.84
C ASN A 653 10.79 19.86 -30.45
N GLU A 654 10.89 20.98 -29.79
CA GLU A 654 12.17 21.36 -29.17
C GLU A 654 12.67 20.32 -28.16
N LYS A 655 13.96 20.28 -27.99
CA LYS A 655 14.63 19.38 -27.06
C LYS A 655 14.10 19.61 -25.62
N GLY A 656 13.59 18.58 -25.02
CA GLY A 656 13.06 18.63 -23.64
C GLY A 656 11.54 18.87 -23.53
N TRP A 657 10.83 18.99 -24.65
CA TRP A 657 9.38 19.07 -24.69
C TRP A 657 8.77 17.79 -25.26
N SER A 658 7.62 17.41 -24.71
CA SER A 658 6.75 16.34 -25.26
C SER A 658 5.34 16.89 -25.44
N TYR A 659 4.69 16.49 -26.52
CA TYR A 659 3.39 17.01 -26.94
C TYR A 659 2.36 15.91 -27.07
N ILE A 660 1.15 16.23 -26.61
CA ILE A 660 -0.06 15.44 -26.79
C ILE A 660 -1.13 16.38 -27.36
N GLY A 661 -1.80 15.98 -28.43
CA GLY A 661 -2.83 16.79 -29.09
C GLY A 661 -2.24 17.78 -30.11
N ASN A 662 -3.07 18.76 -30.52
CA ASN A 662 -2.77 19.64 -31.65
C ASN A 662 -2.26 21.00 -31.21
N TRP A 663 -0.97 21.16 -31.14
CA TRP A 663 -0.32 22.46 -30.96
C TRP A 663 0.12 23.06 -32.30
N LYS A 664 0.08 24.37 -32.40
CA LYS A 664 0.61 25.12 -33.56
C LYS A 664 1.45 26.27 -33.09
N ILE A 665 2.49 26.60 -33.85
CA ILE A 665 3.23 27.84 -33.69
C ILE A 665 2.56 28.89 -34.58
N GLN A 666 2.16 29.98 -33.97
CA GLN A 666 1.63 31.14 -34.67
C GLN A 666 2.07 32.40 -33.95
N ASN A 667 2.71 33.35 -34.68
CA ASN A 667 3.21 34.60 -34.11
C ASN A 667 4.13 34.42 -32.89
N ASP A 668 5.07 33.51 -32.97
CA ASP A 668 6.04 33.15 -31.92
C ASP A 668 5.37 32.64 -30.61
N ALA A 669 4.20 32.07 -30.74
CA ALA A 669 3.47 31.51 -29.61
C ALA A 669 2.95 30.11 -29.92
N HIS A 670 2.87 29.28 -28.90
CA HIS A 670 2.15 28.00 -28.94
C HIS A 670 0.64 28.27 -28.80
N THR A 671 -0.12 27.83 -29.80
CA THR A 671 -1.56 28.06 -29.85
C THR A 671 -2.33 26.75 -29.94
N ALA A 672 -3.46 26.68 -29.29
CA ALA A 672 -4.44 25.61 -29.43
C ALA A 672 -5.79 26.21 -29.86
N ARG A 673 -6.56 25.45 -30.65
CA ARG A 673 -7.87 25.87 -31.15
C ARG A 673 -8.96 25.57 -30.11
N PRO A 674 -10.06 26.36 -30.12
CA PRO A 674 -11.26 25.99 -29.41
C PRO A 674 -11.73 24.58 -29.77
N GLY A 675 -12.10 23.80 -28.77
CA GLY A 675 -12.54 22.41 -28.91
C GLY A 675 -11.41 21.35 -28.80
N ASP A 676 -10.13 21.75 -28.95
CA ASP A 676 -9.00 20.82 -28.78
C ASP A 676 -8.61 20.67 -27.30
N THR A 677 -8.30 19.44 -26.89
CA THR A 677 -7.59 19.17 -25.63
C THR A 677 -6.15 18.80 -25.97
N ALA A 678 -5.20 19.52 -25.40
CA ALA A 678 -3.79 19.32 -25.72
C ALA A 678 -2.90 19.63 -24.52
N TYR A 679 -1.79 18.91 -24.43
CA TYR A 679 -0.77 19.06 -23.37
C TYR A 679 0.60 19.23 -24.00
N ALA A 680 1.43 20.05 -23.39
CA ALA A 680 2.84 20.16 -23.70
C ALA A 680 3.63 20.12 -22.40
N TYR A 681 4.51 19.14 -22.25
CA TYR A 681 5.28 18.93 -21.01
C TYR A 681 6.74 19.26 -21.22
N ALA A 682 7.33 19.91 -20.22
CA ALA A 682 8.74 20.29 -20.22
C ALA A 682 9.40 19.91 -18.88
N GLY A 683 10.71 19.76 -18.91
CA GLY A 683 11.51 19.45 -17.74
C GLY A 683 11.56 17.97 -17.46
N ASP A 684 12.00 17.66 -16.25
CA ASP A 684 12.18 16.30 -15.74
C ASP A 684 11.11 16.03 -14.65
N ASP A 685 10.55 14.84 -14.61
CA ASP A 685 9.57 14.43 -13.61
C ASP A 685 10.11 14.38 -12.17
N ARG A 686 11.45 14.51 -12.03
CA ARG A 686 12.17 14.60 -10.77
C ARG A 686 12.41 16.03 -10.29
N MET A 687 12.00 17.07 -11.04
CA MET A 687 12.12 18.46 -10.59
C MET A 687 11.33 18.69 -9.31
N THR A 688 11.91 19.37 -8.36
CA THR A 688 11.26 19.70 -7.07
C THR A 688 10.79 21.15 -7.03
N ASP A 689 11.70 22.07 -6.76
CA ASP A 689 11.42 23.50 -6.65
C ASP A 689 11.83 24.23 -7.93
N PHE A 690 11.00 25.14 -8.36
CA PHE A 690 11.25 25.91 -9.58
C PHE A 690 10.50 27.24 -9.58
N THR A 691 10.99 28.13 -10.44
CA THR A 691 10.27 29.33 -10.87
C THR A 691 9.92 29.19 -12.34
N LEU A 692 8.63 29.37 -12.67
CA LEU A 692 8.11 29.35 -14.02
C LEU A 692 7.46 30.70 -14.33
N GLU A 693 7.81 31.28 -15.49
CA GLU A 693 7.14 32.47 -16.06
C GLU A 693 6.61 32.12 -17.45
N VAL A 694 5.43 32.57 -17.78
CA VAL A 694 4.84 32.46 -19.10
C VAL A 694 3.82 33.57 -19.32
N GLU A 695 3.62 34.00 -20.57
CA GLU A 695 2.50 34.84 -20.93
C GLU A 695 1.42 34.00 -21.61
N VAL A 696 0.17 34.20 -21.19
CA VAL A 696 -0.99 33.51 -21.71
C VAL A 696 -2.07 34.49 -22.19
N ALA A 697 -2.72 34.17 -23.30
CA ALA A 697 -3.88 34.87 -23.81
C ALA A 697 -4.99 33.87 -24.16
N MET A 698 -6.22 34.21 -23.81
CA MET A 698 -7.41 33.49 -24.27
C MET A 698 -7.80 34.04 -25.65
N THR A 699 -8.06 33.14 -26.62
CA THR A 699 -8.39 33.55 -28.01
C THR A 699 -9.90 33.60 -28.29
N GLU A 700 -10.69 33.49 -27.23
CA GLU A 700 -12.15 33.60 -27.24
C GLU A 700 -12.63 34.72 -26.32
N GLU A 701 -13.77 35.33 -26.59
CA GLU A 701 -14.35 36.42 -25.80
C GLU A 701 -14.78 35.95 -24.39
N ALA A 702 -15.32 34.75 -24.31
CA ALA A 702 -15.70 34.10 -23.09
C ALA A 702 -15.71 32.60 -23.32
N SER A 703 -14.95 31.87 -22.56
CA SER A 703 -14.90 30.41 -22.63
C SER A 703 -15.41 29.80 -21.34
N ILE A 704 -16.24 28.77 -21.44
CA ILE A 704 -16.58 27.89 -20.30
C ILE A 704 -15.47 26.86 -20.07
N TYR A 705 -14.58 26.75 -21.03
CA TYR A 705 -13.40 25.88 -20.97
C TYR A 705 -12.16 26.69 -20.54
N ASP A 706 -11.13 26.02 -20.17
CA ASP A 706 -9.91 26.60 -19.61
C ASP A 706 -8.65 26.19 -20.37
N ALA A 707 -7.61 26.97 -20.18
CA ALA A 707 -6.24 26.64 -20.52
C ALA A 707 -5.35 26.99 -19.33
N GLY A 708 -4.11 26.55 -19.28
CA GLY A 708 -3.26 26.95 -18.18
C GLY A 708 -1.95 26.18 -18.09
N ILE A 709 -1.42 26.14 -16.86
CA ILE A 709 -0.08 25.70 -16.54
C ILE A 709 -0.15 24.47 -15.66
N LEU A 710 0.60 23.43 -16.02
CA LEU A 710 0.78 22.22 -15.23
C LEU A 710 2.04 22.36 -14.37
N LEU A 711 1.95 21.98 -13.11
CA LEU A 711 3.05 22.09 -12.16
C LEU A 711 3.24 20.74 -11.46
N ARG A 712 4.48 20.29 -11.36
CA ARG A 712 4.84 19.00 -10.74
C ARG A 712 3.98 17.84 -11.26
N ALA A 713 3.71 17.87 -12.58
CA ALA A 713 2.86 16.88 -13.22
C ALA A 713 3.60 15.56 -13.43
N LYS A 714 2.91 14.47 -13.11
CA LYS A 714 3.34 13.09 -13.31
C LYS A 714 2.20 12.26 -13.91
N ASN A 715 2.50 11.07 -14.40
CA ASN A 715 1.52 10.08 -14.84
C ASN A 715 0.60 10.57 -15.94
N HIS A 716 1.17 11.10 -16.98
CA HIS A 716 0.44 11.62 -18.11
C HIS A 716 -0.32 10.51 -18.82
N VAL A 717 -1.61 10.57 -18.80
CA VAL A 717 -2.50 9.60 -19.41
C VAL A 717 -3.05 10.13 -20.72
N LEU A 718 -2.90 9.35 -21.78
CA LEU A 718 -3.58 9.57 -23.05
C LEU A 718 -5.01 9.03 -22.93
N ASN A 719 -6.00 9.78 -23.37
CA ASN A 719 -7.41 9.36 -23.47
C ASN A 719 -8.21 9.38 -22.15
N ALA A 720 -7.78 10.14 -21.16
CA ALA A 720 -8.60 10.43 -19.99
C ALA A 720 -9.17 11.86 -20.05
N GLY A 721 -10.19 12.16 -19.27
CA GLY A 721 -10.59 13.54 -18.98
C GLY A 721 -9.44 14.32 -18.34
N VAL A 722 -9.48 15.65 -18.33
CA VAL A 722 -8.40 16.46 -17.73
C VAL A 722 -8.18 16.05 -16.27
N ASP A 723 -9.23 15.79 -15.54
CA ASP A 723 -9.20 15.37 -14.12
C ASP A 723 -8.46 14.05 -13.89
N GLU A 724 -8.30 13.22 -14.92
CA GLU A 724 -7.64 11.92 -14.85
C GLU A 724 -6.34 11.86 -15.65
N SER A 725 -5.95 12.98 -16.27
CA SER A 725 -4.83 12.98 -17.21
C SER A 725 -3.46 13.00 -16.55
N PHE A 726 -3.38 13.40 -15.29
CA PHE A 726 -2.10 13.50 -14.55
C PHE A 726 -2.33 13.60 -13.03
N CYS A 727 -1.24 13.44 -12.29
CA CYS A 727 -1.13 13.83 -10.89
C CYS A 727 -0.23 15.06 -10.80
N GLY A 728 -0.60 16.07 -10.00
CA GLY A 728 0.15 17.32 -9.86
C GLY A 728 -0.78 18.50 -9.65
N TYR A 729 -0.38 19.66 -10.12
CA TYR A 729 -1.20 20.87 -10.01
C TYR A 729 -1.55 21.44 -11.37
N TYR A 730 -2.72 22.02 -11.45
CA TYR A 730 -3.20 22.74 -12.61
C TYR A 730 -3.62 24.16 -12.21
N LEU A 731 -2.89 25.14 -12.71
CA LEU A 731 -3.27 26.54 -12.65
C LEU A 731 -4.09 26.84 -13.90
N SER A 732 -5.40 26.66 -13.82
CA SER A 732 -6.32 26.90 -14.93
C SER A 732 -6.65 28.38 -15.07
N VAL A 733 -6.82 28.83 -16.31
CA VAL A 733 -7.06 30.21 -16.68
C VAL A 733 -8.26 30.28 -17.61
N ARG A 734 -9.18 31.16 -17.28
CA ARG A 734 -10.29 31.61 -18.13
C ARG A 734 -10.34 33.15 -18.16
N ASN A 735 -11.18 33.68 -19.00
CA ASN A 735 -11.36 35.14 -19.09
C ASN A 735 -11.88 35.77 -17.77
N ASP A 736 -12.60 35.02 -16.96
CA ASP A 736 -13.26 35.46 -15.72
C ASP A 736 -12.62 34.95 -14.43
N GLN A 737 -11.72 33.96 -14.51
CA GLN A 737 -11.23 33.26 -13.32
C GLN A 737 -9.89 32.57 -13.56
N ILE A 738 -9.05 32.59 -12.52
CA ILE A 738 -7.87 31.76 -12.40
C ILE A 738 -8.07 30.82 -11.20
N THR A 739 -7.77 29.53 -11.37
CA THR A 739 -7.96 28.54 -10.31
C THR A 739 -6.73 27.67 -10.17
N LEU A 740 -6.19 27.54 -8.97
CA LEU A 740 -5.16 26.56 -8.63
C LEU A 740 -5.84 25.31 -8.04
N SER A 741 -5.62 24.18 -8.68
CA SER A 741 -6.18 22.91 -8.23
C SER A 741 -5.10 21.83 -8.16
N ARG A 742 -5.21 20.96 -7.16
CA ARG A 742 -4.48 19.69 -7.09
C ARG A 742 -5.26 18.62 -7.84
N TYR A 743 -4.57 17.85 -8.66
CA TYR A 743 -5.12 16.74 -9.42
C TYR A 743 -4.49 15.44 -8.95
N GLN A 744 -5.32 14.52 -8.53
CA GLN A 744 -4.95 13.15 -8.20
C GLN A 744 -6.07 12.23 -8.68
N TYR A 745 -6.23 12.17 -10.04
CA TYR A 745 -7.37 11.51 -10.68
C TYR A 745 -8.73 12.02 -10.20
N GLY A 746 -8.78 13.30 -9.94
CA GLY A 746 -9.90 14.10 -9.48
C GLY A 746 -9.36 15.47 -9.07
N ALA A 747 -10.13 16.52 -9.30
CA ALA A 747 -9.70 17.88 -9.01
C ALA A 747 -10.11 18.30 -7.60
N GLN A 748 -9.17 18.87 -6.87
CA GLN A 748 -9.40 19.59 -5.62
C GLN A 748 -8.95 21.03 -5.78
N THR A 749 -9.87 21.97 -5.71
CA THR A 749 -9.53 23.38 -5.74
C THR A 749 -8.82 23.78 -4.46
N LEU A 750 -7.64 24.37 -4.61
CA LEU A 750 -6.83 24.89 -3.49
C LEU A 750 -7.07 26.38 -3.30
N ASP A 751 -7.11 27.15 -4.40
CA ASP A 751 -7.38 28.57 -4.36
C ASP A 751 -7.96 29.05 -5.69
N LEU A 752 -8.66 30.19 -5.69
CA LEU A 752 -9.23 30.79 -6.88
C LEU A 752 -9.32 32.31 -6.77
N MET A 753 -9.17 32.99 -7.91
CA MET A 753 -9.40 34.43 -8.01
C MET A 753 -10.21 34.81 -9.25
N GLY A 754 -11.06 35.79 -9.14
CA GLY A 754 -11.74 36.40 -10.30
C GLY A 754 -10.81 37.35 -11.04
N VAL A 755 -10.87 37.29 -12.38
CA VAL A 755 -10.16 38.21 -13.28
C VAL A 755 -11.14 38.77 -14.32
N SER A 756 -10.68 39.74 -15.13
CA SER A 756 -11.48 40.26 -16.26
C SER A 756 -10.54 40.48 -17.44
N TRP A 757 -10.21 39.37 -18.12
CA TRP A 757 -9.28 39.37 -19.23
C TRP A 757 -10.03 39.49 -20.58
N GLN A 758 -9.45 40.30 -21.43
CA GLN A 758 -9.99 40.49 -22.80
C GLN A 758 -9.42 39.43 -23.72
N LYS A 759 -10.14 39.12 -24.75
CA LYS A 759 -9.67 38.28 -25.83
C LYS A 759 -8.35 38.79 -26.42
N ASP A 760 -7.42 37.87 -26.70
CA ASP A 760 -6.11 38.12 -27.31
C ASP A 760 -5.20 39.06 -26.49
N GLU A 761 -5.55 39.38 -25.24
CA GLU A 761 -4.72 40.11 -24.29
C GLU A 761 -3.80 39.12 -23.56
N TYR A 762 -2.49 39.42 -23.61
CA TYR A 762 -1.50 38.58 -22.90
C TYR A 762 -1.29 39.05 -21.48
N HIS A 763 -1.41 38.13 -20.57
CA HIS A 763 -1.15 38.28 -19.14
C HIS A 763 0.06 37.48 -18.73
N LYS A 764 0.95 38.10 -17.94
CA LYS A 764 2.14 37.43 -17.43
C LYS A 764 1.80 36.68 -16.14
N ILE A 765 2.13 35.41 -16.12
CA ILE A 765 2.00 34.55 -14.94
C ILE A 765 3.41 34.12 -14.51
N ARG A 766 3.70 34.24 -13.21
CA ARG A 766 4.83 33.60 -12.54
C ARG A 766 4.31 32.68 -11.49
N VAL A 767 4.87 31.46 -11.45
CA VAL A 767 4.62 30.48 -10.40
C VAL A 767 5.96 30.11 -9.76
N VAL A 768 5.97 30.15 -8.43
CA VAL A 768 7.12 29.71 -7.62
C VAL A 768 6.66 28.54 -6.77
N THR A 769 7.39 27.44 -6.83
CA THR A 769 7.18 26.27 -5.96
C THR A 769 8.38 26.14 -5.03
N GLU A 770 8.08 26.03 -3.73
CA GLU A 770 9.08 25.89 -2.67
C GLU A 770 8.57 24.83 -1.68
N ASN A 771 9.10 23.63 -1.74
CA ASN A 771 8.61 22.51 -0.94
C ASN A 771 7.09 22.31 -1.13
N ASN A 772 6.25 22.41 -0.08
CA ASN A 772 4.79 22.28 -0.16
C ASN A 772 4.07 23.59 -0.45
N ARG A 773 4.79 24.69 -0.72
CA ARG A 773 4.24 26.00 -1.01
C ARG A 773 4.19 26.27 -2.51
N ILE A 774 3.09 26.87 -2.97
CA ILE A 774 2.90 27.34 -4.34
C ILE A 774 2.48 28.80 -4.29
N THR A 775 3.28 29.66 -4.91
CA THR A 775 2.99 31.10 -4.95
C THR A 775 2.75 31.51 -6.41
N VAL A 776 1.65 32.20 -6.68
CA VAL A 776 1.25 32.63 -8.02
C VAL A 776 1.20 34.17 -8.10
N TYR A 777 1.80 34.69 -9.14
CA TYR A 777 1.78 36.13 -9.50
C TYR A 777 1.13 36.31 -10.86
N VAL A 778 0.34 37.33 -11.02
CA VAL A 778 -0.31 37.68 -12.29
C VAL A 778 -0.11 39.18 -12.56
N ASP A 779 0.55 39.51 -13.66
CA ASP A 779 0.91 40.85 -14.12
C ASP A 779 1.81 41.63 -13.14
N ASP A 780 1.42 41.80 -11.90
CA ASP A 780 2.27 42.34 -10.83
C ASP A 780 3.18 41.23 -10.25
N MET A 781 4.48 41.33 -10.55
CA MET A 781 5.46 40.31 -10.13
C MET A 781 5.99 40.56 -8.71
N ASP A 782 5.57 41.63 -8.05
CA ASP A 782 5.99 41.95 -6.68
C ASP A 782 4.95 41.54 -5.62
N ALA A 783 3.69 41.34 -6.04
CA ALA A 783 2.59 40.95 -5.15
C ALA A 783 1.97 39.62 -5.61
N PRO A 784 2.05 38.54 -4.82
CA PRO A 784 1.39 37.30 -5.16
C PRO A 784 -0.13 37.44 -5.09
N VAL A 785 -0.82 36.78 -6.00
CA VAL A 785 -2.28 36.70 -6.02
C VAL A 785 -2.80 35.43 -5.36
N MET A 786 -1.96 34.40 -5.25
CA MET A 786 -2.21 33.16 -4.49
C MET A 786 -0.94 32.77 -3.75
N ASP A 787 -1.10 32.30 -2.52
CA ASP A 787 -0.01 31.79 -1.68
C ASP A 787 -0.56 30.60 -0.88
N VAL A 788 -0.32 29.40 -1.41
CA VAL A 788 -0.97 28.17 -0.97
C VAL A 788 0.06 27.20 -0.40
N TYR A 789 -0.26 26.65 0.76
CA TYR A 789 0.42 25.49 1.33
C TYR A 789 -0.45 24.25 1.18
N ASP A 790 0.09 23.18 0.62
CA ASP A 790 -0.59 21.90 0.44
C ASP A 790 0.00 20.85 1.40
N ASP A 791 -0.81 20.30 2.29
CA ASP A 791 -0.38 19.31 3.27
C ASP A 791 -0.04 17.95 2.63
N ASP A 792 -0.67 17.65 1.49
CA ASP A 792 -0.44 16.44 0.70
C ASP A 792 0.30 16.73 -0.60
N ALA A 793 1.27 17.62 -0.54
CA ALA A 793 1.96 18.14 -1.69
C ALA A 793 2.58 17.06 -2.60
N PHE A 794 2.37 17.22 -3.91
CA PHE A 794 3.28 16.65 -4.90
C PHE A 794 4.58 17.47 -4.87
N LEU A 795 5.67 16.81 -4.47
CA LEU A 795 6.94 17.50 -4.25
C LEU A 795 7.87 17.47 -5.46
N SER A 796 7.52 16.75 -6.51
CA SER A 796 8.28 16.71 -7.76
C SER A 796 7.40 16.40 -8.96
N GLY A 797 7.88 16.75 -10.16
CA GLY A 797 7.20 16.47 -11.42
C GLY A 797 7.56 17.49 -12.51
N GLN A 798 7.11 17.22 -13.73
CA GLN A 798 7.28 18.10 -14.87
C GLN A 798 6.41 19.37 -14.75
N VAL A 799 6.75 20.37 -15.52
CA VAL A 799 5.86 21.49 -15.82
C VAL A 799 5.26 21.34 -17.21
N GLY A 800 4.19 22.06 -17.48
CA GLY A 800 3.56 21.96 -18.79
C GLY A 800 2.58 23.08 -19.09
N LEU A 801 2.07 23.05 -20.31
CA LEU A 801 0.99 23.86 -20.78
C LEU A 801 -0.17 22.95 -21.16
N CYS A 802 -1.39 23.38 -20.87
CA CYS A 802 -2.58 22.59 -21.14
C CYS A 802 -3.67 23.47 -21.75
N THR A 803 -4.45 22.88 -22.64
CA THR A 803 -5.77 23.40 -22.96
C THR A 803 -6.81 22.31 -22.82
N ASN A 804 -7.88 22.66 -22.14
CA ASN A 804 -9.07 21.86 -21.99
C ASN A 804 -10.18 22.47 -22.82
N LYS A 805 -10.09 22.31 -24.13
CA LYS A 805 -11.03 22.81 -25.16
C LYS A 805 -11.09 24.34 -25.31
N ALA A 806 -10.31 25.11 -24.56
CA ALA A 806 -10.27 26.56 -24.73
C ALA A 806 -9.32 26.93 -25.86
N GLY A 807 -9.66 27.94 -26.61
CA GLY A 807 -8.73 28.62 -27.53
C GLY A 807 -7.73 29.44 -26.74
N CYS A 808 -6.42 29.19 -26.89
CA CYS A 808 -5.39 29.85 -26.10
C CYS A 808 -4.10 30.07 -26.88
N SER A 809 -3.27 30.96 -26.35
CA SER A 809 -1.92 31.24 -26.85
C SER A 809 -0.94 31.43 -25.70
N PHE A 810 0.21 30.76 -25.75
CA PHE A 810 1.30 30.87 -24.76
C PHE A 810 2.58 31.35 -25.44
N ARG A 811 3.29 32.27 -24.79
CA ARG A 811 4.59 32.77 -25.26
C ARG A 811 5.50 33.14 -24.09
N ASN A 812 6.76 33.48 -24.38
CA ASN A 812 7.76 33.95 -23.41
C ASN A 812 7.90 33.02 -22.19
N PHE A 813 7.90 31.71 -22.48
CA PHE A 813 8.07 30.70 -21.43
C PHE A 813 9.51 30.73 -20.88
N LYS A 814 9.59 30.72 -19.55
CA LYS A 814 10.86 30.63 -18.84
C LYS A 814 10.70 29.75 -17.63
N LEU A 815 11.51 28.71 -17.53
CA LEU A 815 11.57 27.80 -16.40
C LEU A 815 12.97 27.78 -15.83
N VAL A 816 13.09 27.97 -14.54
CA VAL A 816 14.32 27.79 -13.78
C VAL A 816 14.04 26.86 -12.62
N ALA A 817 14.61 25.68 -12.64
CA ALA A 817 14.57 24.74 -11.54
C ALA A 817 15.97 24.65 -10.92
N GLU A 818 16.07 24.86 -9.62
CA GLU A 818 17.31 24.79 -8.87
C GLU A 818 17.32 23.56 -7.95
N PRO A 819 18.50 22.93 -7.76
CA PRO A 819 18.61 21.86 -6.79
C PRO A 819 18.41 22.42 -5.38
N GLN A 820 17.70 21.68 -4.55
CA GLN A 820 17.71 21.98 -3.11
C GLN A 820 19.12 21.80 -2.56
N ARG A 821 19.61 22.81 -1.89
CA ARG A 821 20.97 22.82 -1.28
C ARG A 821 21.00 22.11 0.06
#